data_7fc6a97533a433a58048d11b426179b4
#
_entry.id   7fc6a97533a433a58048d11b426179b4
#
_cell.length_a   1.000
_cell.length_b   1.000
_cell.length_c   1.000
_cell.angle_alpha   90.00
_cell.angle_beta   90.00
_cell.angle_gamma   90.00
#
_symmetry.space_group_name_H-M   'P 1'
#
loop_
_entity.id
_entity.type
_entity.pdbx_description
1 polymer ?
#
loop_
_entity_poly.entity_id
_entity_poly.type
_entity_poly.pdbx_seq_one_letter_code
_entity_poly.pdbx_strand_id
1 'polypeptide(L)'
;MRKIGFLLFLNLCFLVPLVASAQGPAPKVPVSGHVIDASSEEVLPFVNVTLLSVKDSTLIDGTVTDEKGNFTIKGVKANGSFIMRLSFIGYKDVYKDIKLKGKPLNVGTLAMNTNAEVLSGVEIVAERQMMEYKLDKRVINVEKNLVSAGGDASDVLENVPSVSVDEDGAVSLRGNSNVKVLIDGKPSELLGNDLATVLSQIPASTIANIEVITNPSAKYDPEGMSGIINIKLKEKGNKGLSGNINLTGGSAIEKFFPRTNGSAGISYSTKKWGFSASVDGRFNERGRRSDNMKLLFNQARDGYDAWMRSQQTGNSTNLSGGGKIGFDWYINDKTSLTLSYNGRVHGHPTDGAIIANENLLDQRFGTDTSLYSARSLDQITTGNSNGNFNTFSLNFTKQFDNPEQELMIDANWNIGKHYRESSQILDYWNPTMPNYEKRDVSESDNKRAVVNINYSHPFSKTLKMEVGYNLNYSNRYSIYDYYLNGSDVRNDDMSYEFYNTEYINAVYATVGYSYGKLSGQLGLRGEITNLNGRKEMLFKENDSINKQYISPFPTVHLSYQITDMQSAQLSYSRRINRPNMWTMMPNVDLSNPEHIRFGNPNIDPEYTDAVELGYSIILPKTTIFTSAYYRQTNNRISWFNFLWTEENARKYGFDWVLDIAGDEVDKGKLAQTSLNIEKSVNYGLELIIDQQITKWWKVNISANLFGNYTDATIINNKEIKSFNWDAKLNSTMNLPGEWTIQTSAMYFAASKTIQGERAARFFSDIAIKKNINKKITLSLRYADIFRTAGHNSTTITDDYISFRRGRPYRQSLTLNFSYRFGDGKPMKKAPKKHLDNGAGGEAGGGESEE
;
A
#
# COMPACT_ATOMS: atom_id res chain seq x y z
N MET A 1 -21.01 -47.06 15.70
CA MET A 1 -19.97 -48.10 15.72
C MET A 1 -18.98 -47.82 14.60
N ARG A 2 -17.82 -47.39 14.95
CA ARG A 2 -16.44 -47.48 14.41
C ARG A 2 -15.61 -46.26 14.79
N LYS A 3 -15.34 -46.14 16.09
CA LYS A 3 -14.12 -45.52 16.64
C LYS A 3 -13.19 -46.72 16.93
N ILE A 4 -11.89 -46.52 16.89
CA ILE A 4 -10.76 -47.40 17.13
C ILE A 4 -10.02 -47.78 15.81
N GLY A 5 -8.91 -47.06 15.56
CA GLY A 5 -8.04 -47.33 14.43
C GLY A 5 -6.88 -46.33 14.25
N PHE A 6 -6.57 -45.46 15.25
CA PHE A 6 -5.48 -44.49 15.12
C PHE A 6 -4.51 -44.38 16.28
N LEU A 7 -4.40 -45.43 17.08
CA LEU A 7 -3.56 -45.45 18.30
C LEU A 7 -2.61 -46.68 18.38
N LEU A 8 -2.21 -47.26 17.24
CA LEU A 8 -1.36 -48.46 17.22
C LEU A 8 -0.19 -48.41 16.22
N PHE A 9 0.33 -47.18 15.91
CA PHE A 9 1.51 -47.02 15.01
C PHE A 9 2.69 -46.26 15.65
N LEU A 10 2.69 -46.08 16.97
CA LEU A 10 3.76 -45.36 17.70
C LEU A 10 4.53 -46.19 18.73
N ASN A 11 4.58 -47.51 18.65
CA ASN A 11 5.33 -48.32 19.60
C ASN A 11 5.98 -49.55 18.96
N LEU A 12 6.81 -49.38 17.91
CA LEU A 12 7.64 -50.46 17.43
C LEU A 12 8.95 -49.99 16.78
N CYS A 13 9.75 -49.14 17.46
CA CYS A 13 11.12 -48.82 17.07
C CYS A 13 12.01 -48.53 18.29
N PHE A 14 12.01 -49.38 19.29
CA PHE A 14 13.05 -49.39 20.32
C PHE A 14 13.29 -50.83 20.73
N LEU A 15 14.29 -51.50 20.08
CA LEU A 15 15.10 -52.60 20.66
C LEU A 15 15.99 -53.18 19.55
N VAL A 16 17.12 -52.51 19.30
CA VAL A 16 18.32 -53.16 18.73
C VAL A 16 19.49 -52.72 19.63
N PRO A 17 20.15 -53.60 20.33
CA PRO A 17 21.37 -53.27 21.09
C PRO A 17 22.52 -53.13 20.07
N LEU A 18 22.99 -51.90 19.81
CA LEU A 18 24.27 -51.66 19.17
C LEU A 18 25.38 -52.01 20.18
N VAL A 19 26.12 -53.05 19.91
CA VAL A 19 27.42 -53.29 20.53
C VAL A 19 28.38 -52.28 19.94
N ALA A 20 28.55 -51.13 20.58
CA ALA A 20 29.56 -50.15 20.27
C ALA A 20 30.89 -50.63 20.86
N SER A 21 31.81 -51.05 19.99
CA SER A 21 33.21 -51.20 20.36
C SER A 21 33.79 -49.85 20.75
N ALA A 22 34.04 -49.62 22.02
CA ALA A 22 34.69 -48.44 22.53
C ALA A 22 36.17 -48.42 22.03
N GLN A 23 36.40 -47.78 20.87
CA GLN A 23 37.73 -47.30 20.52
C GLN A 23 37.98 -46.04 21.38
N GLY A 24 38.98 -46.09 22.25
CA GLY A 24 39.43 -44.92 23.02
C GLY A 24 39.70 -43.71 22.14
N PRO A 25 39.55 -42.46 22.64
CA PRO A 25 39.75 -41.28 21.85
C PRO A 25 41.15 -41.28 21.21
N ALA A 26 41.20 -41.17 19.87
CA ALA A 26 42.46 -41.11 19.13
C ALA A 26 43.34 -39.95 19.67
N PRO A 27 44.63 -40.14 19.90
CA PRO A 27 45.49 -39.11 20.43
C PRO A 27 45.47 -37.88 19.54
N LYS A 28 45.34 -36.68 20.12
CA LYS A 28 45.29 -35.40 19.45
C LYS A 28 46.59 -34.62 19.63
N VAL A 29 47.07 -33.93 18.60
CA VAL A 29 48.28 -33.12 18.63
C VAL A 29 47.96 -31.71 18.16
N PRO A 30 48.67 -30.69 18.66
CA PRO A 30 48.52 -29.29 18.20
C PRO A 30 49.23 -29.08 16.87
N VAL A 31 48.65 -28.18 16.05
CA VAL A 31 49.27 -27.62 14.84
C VAL A 31 49.38 -26.10 15.04
N SER A 32 50.58 -25.54 14.96
CA SER A 32 50.87 -24.14 15.18
C SER A 32 51.64 -23.50 14.04
N GLY A 33 51.61 -22.19 13.94
CA GLY A 33 52.33 -21.43 12.94
C GLY A 33 52.17 -19.93 13.14
N HIS A 34 52.72 -19.15 12.21
CA HIS A 34 52.72 -17.69 12.21
C HIS A 34 52.34 -17.18 10.81
N VAL A 35 51.53 -16.08 10.71
CA VAL A 35 51.09 -15.56 9.43
C VAL A 35 51.53 -14.10 9.26
N ILE A 36 52.08 -13.79 8.06
CA ILE A 36 52.56 -12.43 7.70
C ILE A 36 52.03 -12.03 6.32
N ASP A 37 52.01 -10.72 6.04
CA ASP A 37 51.84 -10.18 4.70
C ASP A 37 53.10 -10.46 3.86
N ALA A 38 52.96 -10.95 2.65
CA ALA A 38 54.06 -11.30 1.77
C ALA A 38 54.83 -10.08 1.23
N SER A 39 54.23 -8.89 1.24
CA SER A 39 54.79 -7.65 0.65
C SER A 39 55.39 -6.75 1.70
N SER A 40 54.76 -6.61 2.87
CA SER A 40 55.19 -5.71 3.96
C SER A 40 55.95 -6.45 5.07
N GLU A 41 55.90 -7.78 5.10
CA GLU A 41 56.43 -8.62 6.19
C GLU A 41 55.76 -8.34 7.56
N GLU A 42 54.70 -7.55 7.61
CA GLU A 42 53.95 -7.27 8.82
C GLU A 42 53.11 -8.48 9.24
N VAL A 43 52.89 -8.65 10.55
CA VAL A 43 52.08 -9.71 11.10
C VAL A 43 50.60 -9.52 10.71
N LEU A 44 49.93 -10.62 10.39
CA LEU A 44 48.48 -10.61 10.05
C LEU A 44 47.68 -11.20 11.21
N PRO A 45 47.04 -10.37 12.05
CA PRO A 45 46.11 -10.82 13.08
C PRO A 45 44.75 -11.23 12.46
N PHE A 46 44.03 -12.09 13.19
CA PHE A 46 42.66 -12.50 12.86
C PHE A 46 42.49 -13.21 11.53
N VAL A 47 43.52 -13.81 10.97
CA VAL A 47 43.46 -14.68 9.78
C VAL A 47 42.76 -15.99 10.16
N ASN A 48 41.78 -16.38 9.43
CA ASN A 48 41.11 -17.68 9.58
C ASN A 48 42.02 -18.82 9.09
N VAL A 49 42.41 -19.71 10.01
CA VAL A 49 43.23 -20.89 9.72
C VAL A 49 42.35 -22.13 9.92
N THR A 50 42.05 -22.84 8.86
CA THR A 50 41.15 -24.02 8.86
C THR A 50 41.90 -25.26 8.36
N LEU A 51 41.59 -26.42 8.95
CA LEU A 51 42.05 -27.74 8.52
C LEU A 51 40.91 -28.45 7.81
N LEU A 52 41.14 -28.84 6.57
CA LEU A 52 40.19 -29.55 5.72
C LEU A 52 40.60 -30.97 5.49
N SER A 53 39.63 -31.83 5.30
CA SER A 53 39.83 -33.22 4.89
C SER A 53 40.35 -33.28 3.44
N VAL A 54 41.42 -34.05 3.17
CA VAL A 54 41.96 -34.27 1.81
C VAL A 54 40.95 -34.98 0.92
N LYS A 55 39.98 -35.72 1.52
CA LYS A 55 39.06 -36.60 0.79
C LYS A 55 37.86 -35.88 0.17
N ASP A 56 37.33 -34.85 0.86
CA ASP A 56 36.09 -34.16 0.51
C ASP A 56 36.07 -32.68 0.87
N SER A 57 37.22 -32.12 1.28
CA SER A 57 37.39 -30.72 1.70
C SER A 57 36.44 -30.28 2.84
N THR A 58 35.89 -31.19 3.63
CA THR A 58 35.09 -30.88 4.80
C THR A 58 35.96 -30.26 5.91
N LEU A 59 35.38 -29.30 6.64
CA LEU A 59 36.06 -28.67 7.80
C LEU A 59 36.22 -29.66 8.92
N ILE A 60 37.47 -29.86 9.39
CA ILE A 60 37.81 -30.75 10.51
C ILE A 60 37.99 -29.94 11.81
N ASP A 61 38.77 -28.86 11.75
CA ASP A 61 39.01 -27.95 12.89
C ASP A 61 39.55 -26.61 12.37
N GLY A 62 39.59 -25.57 13.20
CA GLY A 62 40.10 -24.27 12.81
C GLY A 62 40.34 -23.34 13.99
N THR A 63 41.03 -22.23 13.72
CA THR A 63 41.33 -21.15 14.69
C THR A 63 41.55 -19.87 13.91
N VAL A 64 41.77 -18.77 14.64
CA VAL A 64 42.19 -17.50 14.08
C VAL A 64 43.56 -17.13 14.62
N THR A 65 44.33 -16.33 13.87
CA THR A 65 45.63 -15.80 14.39
C THR A 65 45.38 -14.76 15.47
N ASP A 66 46.29 -14.71 16.48
CA ASP A 66 46.27 -13.69 17.53
C ASP A 66 46.82 -12.33 17.00
N GLU A 67 46.84 -11.29 17.87
CA GLU A 67 47.37 -9.96 17.54
C GLU A 67 48.83 -9.95 17.05
N LYS A 68 49.57 -11.03 17.32
CA LYS A 68 50.94 -11.22 16.87
C LYS A 68 51.08 -12.16 15.67
N GLY A 69 49.95 -12.49 15.02
CA GLY A 69 49.95 -13.37 13.84
C GLY A 69 50.16 -14.86 14.15
N ASN A 70 50.20 -15.30 15.41
CA ASN A 70 50.40 -16.70 15.77
C ASN A 70 49.04 -17.46 15.82
N PHE A 71 49.05 -18.72 15.46
CA PHE A 71 47.90 -19.61 15.63
C PHE A 71 48.25 -20.94 16.22
N THR A 72 47.27 -21.59 16.89
CA THR A 72 47.43 -22.95 17.40
C THR A 72 46.10 -23.67 17.34
N ILE A 73 45.97 -24.73 16.53
CA ILE A 73 44.81 -25.64 16.44
C ILE A 73 45.09 -26.83 17.37
N LYS A 74 44.31 -26.95 18.46
CA LYS A 74 44.64 -27.89 19.58
C LYS A 74 44.09 -29.30 19.42
N GLY A 75 43.11 -29.51 18.52
CA GLY A 75 42.27 -30.72 18.51
C GLY A 75 42.48 -31.70 17.36
N VAL A 76 43.62 -31.65 16.66
CA VAL A 76 43.83 -32.42 15.43
C VAL A 76 44.24 -33.88 15.71
N LYS A 77 43.65 -34.86 14.97
CA LYS A 77 44.05 -36.30 15.05
C LYS A 77 45.54 -36.44 14.80
N ALA A 78 46.25 -37.14 15.68
CA ALA A 78 47.71 -37.23 15.70
C ALA A 78 48.33 -37.80 14.41
N ASN A 79 47.60 -38.62 13.66
CA ASN A 79 48.04 -39.18 12.39
C ASN A 79 47.02 -38.87 11.29
N GLY A 80 47.51 -38.41 10.15
CA GLY A 80 46.65 -38.11 9.00
C GLY A 80 47.22 -37.05 8.07
N SER A 81 46.62 -36.92 6.87
CA SER A 81 46.89 -35.87 5.93
C SER A 81 45.73 -34.89 5.89
N PHE A 82 46.04 -33.61 5.88
CA PHE A 82 45.06 -32.51 5.91
C PHE A 82 45.49 -31.42 4.96
N ILE A 83 44.55 -30.62 4.51
CA ILE A 83 44.80 -29.37 3.80
C ILE A 83 44.56 -28.21 4.77
N MET A 84 45.59 -27.44 5.03
CA MET A 84 45.47 -26.17 5.78
C MET A 84 45.13 -25.08 4.81
N ARG A 85 44.04 -24.33 5.10
CA ARG A 85 43.63 -23.15 4.36
C ARG A 85 43.71 -21.94 5.26
N LEU A 86 44.40 -20.91 4.79
CA LEU A 86 44.41 -19.57 5.39
C LEU A 86 43.53 -18.69 4.53
N SER A 87 42.64 -17.94 5.15
CA SER A 87 41.74 -17.02 4.48
C SER A 87 41.62 -15.71 5.25
N PHE A 88 41.83 -14.59 4.58
CA PHE A 88 41.74 -13.24 5.16
C PHE A 88 41.20 -12.25 4.14
N ILE A 89 40.38 -11.28 4.57
CA ILE A 89 39.76 -10.29 3.67
C ILE A 89 40.84 -9.45 3.00
N GLY A 90 40.81 -9.39 1.67
CA GLY A 90 41.81 -8.64 0.87
C GLY A 90 43.06 -9.44 0.49
N TYR A 91 43.17 -10.69 0.87
CA TYR A 91 44.30 -11.58 0.54
C TYR A 91 43.85 -12.80 -0.30
N LYS A 92 44.79 -13.37 -1.05
CA LYS A 92 44.55 -14.64 -1.74
C LYS A 92 44.60 -15.82 -0.73
N ASP A 93 43.64 -16.72 -0.82
CA ASP A 93 43.67 -17.94 0.03
C ASP A 93 44.96 -18.72 -0.19
N VAL A 94 45.62 -19.12 0.92
CA VAL A 94 46.81 -19.98 0.89
C VAL A 94 46.41 -21.38 1.32
N TYR A 95 46.79 -22.36 0.51
CA TYR A 95 46.57 -23.78 0.80
C TYR A 95 47.91 -24.47 1.04
N LYS A 96 48.02 -25.28 2.11
CA LYS A 96 49.23 -26.04 2.45
C LYS A 96 48.86 -27.42 2.90
N ASP A 97 49.39 -28.43 2.20
CA ASP A 97 49.26 -29.83 2.61
C ASP A 97 50.11 -30.11 3.86
N ILE A 98 49.49 -30.71 4.90
CA ILE A 98 50.14 -31.11 6.13
C ILE A 98 49.95 -32.57 6.40
N LYS A 99 51.01 -33.23 6.94
CA LYS A 99 50.96 -34.64 7.36
C LYS A 99 51.42 -34.73 8.82
N LEU A 100 50.50 -35.21 9.69
CA LEU A 100 50.76 -35.45 11.10
C LEU A 100 51.21 -36.90 11.31
N LYS A 101 52.31 -37.05 12.06
CA LYS A 101 52.93 -38.33 12.37
C LYS A 101 53.08 -38.51 13.90
N GLY A 102 52.03 -38.32 14.66
CA GLY A 102 52.02 -38.55 16.10
C GLY A 102 52.71 -37.49 16.99
N LYS A 103 53.22 -36.37 16.41
CA LYS A 103 53.91 -35.31 17.13
C LYS A 103 53.31 -33.95 16.81
N PRO A 104 53.43 -32.96 17.76
CA PRO A 104 53.07 -31.57 17.44
C PRO A 104 53.77 -31.06 16.18
N LEU A 105 53.08 -30.28 15.34
CA LEU A 105 53.61 -29.76 14.11
C LEU A 105 53.57 -28.24 14.15
N ASN A 106 54.77 -27.63 14.00
CA ASN A 106 54.88 -26.21 13.69
C ASN A 106 55.10 -26.05 12.18
N VAL A 107 54.18 -25.37 11.48
CA VAL A 107 54.25 -25.16 10.04
C VAL A 107 55.10 -23.98 9.61
N GLY A 108 55.70 -23.26 10.59
CA GLY A 108 56.54 -22.08 10.37
C GLY A 108 55.71 -20.84 9.98
N THR A 109 56.44 -19.87 9.39
CA THR A 109 55.79 -18.65 8.91
C THR A 109 55.16 -18.87 7.54
N LEU A 110 53.90 -18.43 7.40
CA LEU A 110 53.09 -18.51 6.19
C LEU A 110 52.83 -17.09 5.70
N ALA A 111 53.21 -16.79 4.46
CA ALA A 111 53.01 -15.48 3.89
C ALA A 111 51.75 -15.45 3.01
N MET A 112 50.93 -14.43 3.16
CA MET A 112 49.73 -14.22 2.33
C MET A 112 49.95 -13.05 1.38
N ASN A 113 49.62 -13.23 0.10
CA ASN A 113 49.66 -12.19 -0.91
C ASN A 113 48.34 -11.43 -0.96
N THR A 114 48.41 -10.10 -1.06
CA THR A 114 47.25 -9.24 -1.28
C THR A 114 46.59 -9.60 -2.62
N ASN A 115 45.26 -9.66 -2.63
CA ASN A 115 44.48 -9.95 -3.84
C ASN A 115 44.09 -8.64 -4.52
N ALA A 116 44.90 -8.16 -5.46
CA ALA A 116 44.63 -6.94 -6.22
C ALA A 116 43.35 -7.02 -7.09
N GLU A 117 42.81 -8.21 -7.37
CA GLU A 117 41.56 -8.40 -8.11
C GLU A 117 40.28 -8.27 -7.24
N VAL A 118 40.39 -8.33 -5.92
CA VAL A 118 39.25 -8.19 -5.01
C VAL A 118 38.85 -6.71 -4.81
N LEU A 119 39.61 -5.75 -5.33
CA LEU A 119 39.22 -4.32 -5.34
C LEU A 119 38.21 -3.94 -6.40
N SER A 120 37.81 -4.83 -7.29
CA SER A 120 36.56 -4.72 -8.06
C SER A 120 35.48 -5.49 -7.28
N GLY A 121 34.80 -4.76 -6.41
CA GLY A 121 33.80 -5.26 -5.46
C GLY A 121 32.97 -6.43 -6.01
N VAL A 122 33.16 -7.61 -5.48
CA VAL A 122 32.06 -8.56 -5.37
C VAL A 122 31.12 -7.97 -4.31
N GLU A 123 30.24 -7.10 -4.78
CA GLU A 123 29.06 -6.74 -4.04
C GLU A 123 28.30 -8.06 -3.89
N ILE A 124 28.37 -8.70 -2.72
CA ILE A 124 27.41 -9.70 -2.32
C ILE A 124 26.12 -8.88 -2.13
N VAL A 125 25.42 -8.66 -3.25
CA VAL A 125 24.03 -8.22 -3.21
C VAL A 125 23.28 -9.40 -2.63
N ALA A 126 23.13 -9.42 -1.29
CA ALA A 126 22.17 -10.29 -0.66
C ALA A 126 20.86 -10.04 -1.40
N GLU A 127 20.33 -11.06 -2.06
CA GLU A 127 19.15 -10.94 -2.89
C GLU A 127 18.01 -10.50 -1.96
N ARG A 128 17.63 -9.22 -2.00
CA ARG A 128 16.56 -8.67 -1.16
C ARG A 128 15.34 -9.56 -1.30
N GLN A 129 14.78 -9.97 -0.18
CA GLN A 129 13.56 -10.76 -0.16
C GLN A 129 12.42 -9.95 -0.79
N MET A 130 11.45 -10.61 -1.40
CA MET A 130 10.27 -9.96 -1.97
C MET A 130 9.49 -9.21 -0.87
N MET A 131 9.53 -9.72 0.35
CA MET A 131 8.86 -9.15 1.53
C MET A 131 9.76 -9.22 2.76
N GLU A 132 9.81 -8.12 3.51
CA GLU A 132 10.52 -7.99 4.79
C GLU A 132 9.51 -7.64 5.90
N TYR A 133 9.70 -8.19 7.08
CA TYR A 133 8.86 -7.95 8.27
C TYR A 133 9.64 -7.13 9.28
N LYS A 134 9.08 -5.97 9.69
CA LYS A 134 9.59 -5.10 10.75
C LYS A 134 8.61 -5.07 11.92
N LEU A 135 8.99 -4.48 13.05
CA LEU A 135 8.19 -4.45 14.28
C LEU A 135 6.77 -3.88 14.05
N ASP A 136 6.64 -2.85 13.22
CA ASP A 136 5.40 -2.11 12.98
C ASP A 136 4.87 -2.22 11.53
N LYS A 137 5.63 -2.83 10.60
CA LYS A 137 5.28 -2.82 9.17
C LYS A 137 5.81 -4.03 8.38
N ARG A 138 5.14 -4.29 7.24
CA ARG A 138 5.60 -5.21 6.19
C ARG A 138 6.09 -4.38 5.02
N VAL A 139 7.26 -4.71 4.47
CA VAL A 139 7.87 -4.02 3.33
C VAL A 139 7.89 -4.95 2.13
N ILE A 140 7.21 -4.58 1.07
CA ILE A 140 7.12 -5.34 -0.18
C ILE A 140 7.99 -4.66 -1.24
N ASN A 141 9.00 -5.35 -1.74
CA ASN A 141 9.95 -4.83 -2.73
C ASN A 141 9.37 -4.87 -4.14
N VAL A 142 8.99 -3.72 -4.69
CA VAL A 142 8.32 -3.60 -6.00
C VAL A 142 9.25 -3.94 -7.17
N GLU A 143 10.55 -3.71 -7.06
CA GLU A 143 11.52 -4.06 -8.12
C GLU A 143 11.53 -5.56 -8.47
N LYS A 144 11.06 -6.40 -7.56
CA LYS A 144 10.91 -7.85 -7.75
C LYS A 144 9.53 -8.23 -8.33
N ASN A 145 8.58 -7.28 -8.40
CA ASN A 145 7.25 -7.54 -8.93
C ASN A 145 7.13 -7.07 -10.39
N LEU A 146 7.22 -8.00 -11.33
CA LEU A 146 7.18 -7.72 -12.76
C LEU A 146 5.77 -7.60 -13.31
N VAL A 147 4.78 -8.16 -12.64
CA VAL A 147 3.38 -8.11 -13.07
C VAL A 147 2.86 -6.68 -13.04
N SER A 148 3.46 -5.82 -12.23
CA SER A 148 3.17 -4.37 -12.21
C SER A 148 4.03 -3.56 -13.20
N ALA A 149 4.95 -4.20 -13.94
CA ALA A 149 5.84 -3.49 -14.85
C ALA A 149 5.05 -2.83 -15.99
N GLY A 150 5.29 -1.54 -16.19
CA GLY A 150 4.56 -0.73 -17.18
C GLY A 150 3.19 -0.24 -16.73
N GLY A 151 2.73 -0.62 -15.55
CA GLY A 151 1.52 -0.14 -14.91
C GLY A 151 1.74 1.11 -14.04
N ASP A 152 0.82 1.33 -13.13
CA ASP A 152 0.84 2.41 -12.14
C ASP A 152 0.84 1.88 -10.69
N ALA A 153 0.73 2.79 -9.72
CA ALA A 153 0.68 2.40 -8.31
C ALA A 153 -0.55 1.54 -7.97
N SER A 154 -1.68 1.70 -8.65
CA SER A 154 -2.85 0.82 -8.47
C SER A 154 -2.53 -0.62 -8.86
N ASP A 155 -1.88 -0.82 -10.02
CA ASP A 155 -1.43 -2.14 -10.47
C ASP A 155 -0.42 -2.78 -9.49
N VAL A 156 0.44 -1.95 -8.87
CA VAL A 156 1.38 -2.43 -7.84
C VAL A 156 0.62 -2.88 -6.59
N LEU A 157 -0.31 -2.05 -6.11
CA LEU A 157 -1.10 -2.33 -4.89
C LEU A 157 -1.99 -3.58 -5.03
N GLU A 158 -2.55 -3.83 -6.21
CA GLU A 158 -3.29 -5.07 -6.46
C GLU A 158 -2.46 -6.34 -6.21
N ASN A 159 -1.14 -6.27 -6.44
CA ASN A 159 -0.23 -7.39 -6.22
C ASN A 159 0.28 -7.49 -4.77
N VAL A 160 -0.05 -6.53 -3.91
CA VAL A 160 0.32 -6.55 -2.48
C VAL A 160 -0.62 -7.52 -1.72
N PRO A 161 -0.09 -8.43 -0.86
CA PRO A 161 -0.92 -9.27 -0.01
C PRO A 161 -1.90 -8.47 0.84
N SER A 162 -3.14 -8.96 0.95
CA SER A 162 -4.23 -8.36 1.73
C SER A 162 -4.70 -6.97 1.29
N VAL A 163 -4.16 -6.43 0.20
CA VAL A 163 -4.62 -5.19 -0.44
C VAL A 163 -5.47 -5.53 -1.67
N SER A 164 -6.55 -4.82 -1.88
CA SER A 164 -7.36 -4.89 -3.10
C SER A 164 -7.64 -3.48 -3.61
N VAL A 165 -7.73 -3.34 -4.92
CA VAL A 165 -8.14 -2.10 -5.59
C VAL A 165 -9.39 -2.42 -6.41
N ASP A 166 -10.43 -1.61 -6.27
CA ASP A 166 -11.67 -1.81 -7.04
C ASP A 166 -11.65 -1.08 -8.40
N GLU A 167 -12.77 -1.16 -9.14
CA GLU A 167 -12.89 -0.52 -10.47
C GLU A 167 -12.75 0.99 -10.43
N ASP A 168 -13.21 1.60 -9.35
CA ASP A 168 -13.18 3.03 -9.13
C ASP A 168 -11.83 3.50 -8.55
N GLY A 169 -10.89 2.56 -8.33
CA GLY A 169 -9.55 2.81 -7.79
C GLY A 169 -9.51 2.96 -6.27
N ALA A 170 -10.60 2.62 -5.58
CA ALA A 170 -10.61 2.61 -4.12
C ALA A 170 -9.78 1.44 -3.58
N VAL A 171 -8.86 1.77 -2.69
CA VAL A 171 -7.93 0.82 -2.08
C VAL A 171 -8.54 0.27 -0.80
N SER A 172 -8.47 -1.05 -0.62
CA SER A 172 -8.92 -1.72 0.61
C SER A 172 -7.79 -2.56 1.20
N LEU A 173 -7.72 -2.63 2.51
CA LEU A 173 -6.79 -3.47 3.26
C LEU A 173 -7.60 -4.44 4.13
N ARG A 174 -7.38 -5.76 3.93
CA ARG A 174 -8.15 -6.82 4.60
C ARG A 174 -9.66 -6.64 4.46
N GLY A 175 -10.12 -6.27 3.25
CA GLY A 175 -11.53 -6.06 2.92
C GLY A 175 -12.16 -4.76 3.43
N ASN A 176 -11.41 -3.87 4.08
CA ASN A 176 -11.89 -2.58 4.54
C ASN A 176 -11.26 -1.45 3.70
N SER A 177 -12.10 -0.60 3.09
CA SER A 177 -11.69 0.50 2.21
C SER A 177 -11.20 1.75 2.96
N ASN A 178 -11.39 1.81 4.27
CA ASN A 178 -10.92 2.94 5.07
C ASN A 178 -9.43 2.77 5.43
N VAL A 179 -8.58 2.95 4.44
CA VAL A 179 -7.12 2.85 4.55
C VAL A 179 -6.49 4.20 4.21
N LYS A 180 -5.51 4.63 4.99
CA LYS A 180 -4.71 5.84 4.68
C LYS A 180 -3.59 5.47 3.72
N VAL A 181 -3.51 6.17 2.59
CA VAL A 181 -2.41 5.98 1.64
C VAL A 181 -1.42 7.13 1.75
N LEU A 182 -0.14 6.80 1.90
CA LEU A 182 0.97 7.75 1.96
C LEU A 182 1.88 7.55 0.74
N ILE A 183 2.52 8.63 0.32
CA ILE A 183 3.57 8.61 -0.70
C ILE A 183 4.81 9.26 -0.10
N ASP A 184 5.88 8.49 0.07
CA ASP A 184 7.09 8.89 0.81
C ASP A 184 6.78 9.40 2.23
N GLY A 185 5.80 8.78 2.92
CA GLY A 185 5.37 9.18 4.24
C GLY A 185 4.44 10.41 4.29
N LYS A 186 4.09 10.99 3.15
CA LYS A 186 3.21 12.16 3.03
C LYS A 186 1.80 11.71 2.60
N PRO A 187 0.74 12.32 3.14
CA PRO A 187 -0.63 12.01 2.73
C PRO A 187 -0.84 12.18 1.22
N SER A 188 -1.49 11.20 0.58
CA SER A 188 -1.75 11.21 -0.87
C SER A 188 -2.59 12.40 -1.32
N GLU A 189 -3.41 12.94 -0.43
CA GLU A 189 -4.25 14.12 -0.67
C GLU A 189 -3.43 15.40 -0.95
N LEU A 190 -2.12 15.39 -0.63
CA LEU A 190 -1.22 16.47 -1.05
C LEU A 190 -0.95 16.49 -2.56
N LEU A 191 -1.25 15.40 -3.26
CA LEU A 191 -1.07 15.27 -4.72
C LEU A 191 -2.39 15.32 -5.49
N GLY A 192 -3.53 15.31 -4.81
CA GLY A 192 -4.88 15.37 -5.39
C GLY A 192 -5.95 14.86 -4.44
N ASN A 193 -7.20 15.29 -4.65
CA ASN A 193 -8.31 14.90 -3.76
C ASN A 193 -8.87 13.51 -4.08
N ASP A 194 -8.58 12.97 -5.25
CA ASP A 194 -9.01 11.65 -5.68
C ASP A 194 -7.83 10.68 -5.65
N LEU A 195 -7.88 9.71 -4.72
CA LEU A 195 -6.84 8.70 -4.53
C LEU A 195 -6.62 7.87 -5.80
N ALA A 196 -7.67 7.48 -6.50
CA ALA A 196 -7.57 6.70 -7.73
C ALA A 196 -6.78 7.45 -8.81
N THR A 197 -7.08 8.73 -8.97
CA THR A 197 -6.33 9.61 -9.87
C THR A 197 -4.87 9.74 -9.43
N VAL A 198 -4.60 9.96 -8.15
CA VAL A 198 -3.22 10.07 -7.63
C VAL A 198 -2.43 8.78 -7.88
N LEU A 199 -2.99 7.62 -7.55
CA LEU A 199 -2.33 6.33 -7.76
C LEU A 199 -2.08 6.05 -9.25
N SER A 200 -3.05 6.38 -10.10
CA SER A 200 -2.91 6.22 -11.54
C SER A 200 -1.85 7.11 -12.17
N GLN A 201 -1.43 8.18 -11.49
CA GLN A 201 -0.39 9.10 -11.96
C GLN A 201 1.03 8.68 -11.56
N ILE A 202 1.20 7.69 -10.67
CA ILE A 202 2.50 7.20 -10.20
C ILE A 202 2.91 5.98 -11.02
N PRO A 203 3.91 6.07 -11.92
CA PRO A 203 4.38 4.91 -12.67
C PRO A 203 4.98 3.86 -11.74
N ALA A 204 4.64 2.58 -11.92
CA ALA A 204 5.18 1.47 -11.13
C ALA A 204 6.72 1.44 -11.13
N SER A 205 7.34 1.87 -12.23
CA SER A 205 8.81 1.94 -12.37
C SER A 205 9.49 2.90 -11.40
N THR A 206 8.75 3.87 -10.84
CA THR A 206 9.27 4.86 -9.88
C THR A 206 9.17 4.40 -8.44
N ILE A 207 8.45 3.31 -8.17
CA ILE A 207 8.23 2.79 -6.82
C ILE A 207 9.39 1.86 -6.42
N ALA A 208 9.93 2.05 -5.23
CA ALA A 208 10.95 1.17 -4.64
C ALA A 208 10.31 0.03 -3.86
N ASN A 209 9.43 0.37 -2.93
CA ASN A 209 8.72 -0.60 -2.10
C ASN A 209 7.36 -0.06 -1.63
N ILE A 210 6.51 -0.98 -1.17
CA ILE A 210 5.24 -0.69 -0.48
C ILE A 210 5.38 -1.14 0.96
N GLU A 211 5.09 -0.23 1.89
CA GLU A 211 5.02 -0.54 3.32
C GLU A 211 3.55 -0.69 3.73
N VAL A 212 3.19 -1.84 4.28
CA VAL A 212 1.85 -2.11 4.82
C VAL A 212 1.94 -2.12 6.34
N ILE A 213 1.27 -1.17 6.98
CA ILE A 213 1.31 -0.91 8.42
C ILE A 213 -0.10 -1.13 8.96
N THR A 214 -0.38 -2.33 9.46
CA THR A 214 -1.73 -2.71 9.90
C THR A 214 -2.12 -2.08 11.25
N ASN A 215 -1.15 -1.90 12.14
CA ASN A 215 -1.30 -1.24 13.44
C ASN A 215 -0.19 -0.18 13.59
N PRO A 216 -0.41 1.05 13.07
CA PRO A 216 0.60 2.10 13.13
C PRO A 216 0.87 2.57 14.56
N SER A 217 2.14 2.94 14.85
CA SER A 217 2.51 3.54 16.13
C SER A 217 1.96 4.97 16.28
N ALA A 218 1.99 5.54 17.50
CA ALA A 218 1.48 6.87 17.83
C ALA A 218 2.12 8.02 17.01
N LYS A 219 3.27 7.78 16.38
CA LYS A 219 3.95 8.71 15.49
C LYS A 219 3.17 9.00 14.21
N TYR A 220 2.43 8.02 13.72
CA TYR A 220 1.66 8.14 12.49
C TYR A 220 0.31 8.81 12.74
N ASP A 221 -0.22 9.45 11.70
CA ASP A 221 -1.60 9.92 11.69
C ASP A 221 -2.56 8.76 11.99
N PRO A 222 -3.47 8.88 12.97
CA PRO A 222 -4.41 7.82 13.32
C PRO A 222 -5.54 7.64 12.29
N GLU A 223 -5.63 8.47 11.26
CA GLU A 223 -6.60 8.31 10.19
C GLU A 223 -6.32 7.05 9.35
N GLY A 224 -7.38 6.39 8.87
CA GLY A 224 -7.30 5.11 8.14
C GLY A 224 -7.51 3.90 9.07
N MET A 225 -8.75 3.45 9.16
CA MET A 225 -9.25 2.43 10.12
C MET A 225 -8.61 1.06 9.96
N SER A 226 -8.27 0.67 8.73
CA SER A 226 -7.64 -0.63 8.43
C SER A 226 -6.12 -0.60 8.47
N GLY A 227 -5.52 0.58 8.58
CA GLY A 227 -4.07 0.78 8.63
C GLY A 227 -3.58 1.80 7.60
N ILE A 228 -2.27 1.76 7.35
CA ILE A 228 -1.59 2.66 6.42
C ILE A 228 -0.92 1.84 5.32
N ILE A 229 -1.02 2.32 4.10
CA ILE A 229 -0.20 1.85 2.96
C ILE A 229 0.71 3.00 2.55
N ASN A 230 2.03 2.82 2.68
CA ASN A 230 3.00 3.85 2.32
C ASN A 230 3.78 3.42 1.06
N ILE A 231 3.62 4.18 -0.01
CA ILE A 231 4.30 3.98 -1.28
C ILE A 231 5.63 4.72 -1.22
N LYS A 232 6.73 3.98 -1.14
CA LYS A 232 8.08 4.55 -1.17
C LYS A 232 8.59 4.64 -2.59
N LEU A 233 8.94 5.84 -3.02
CA LEU A 233 9.56 6.08 -4.32
C LEU A 233 11.07 5.81 -4.25
N LYS A 234 11.67 5.51 -5.40
CA LYS A 234 13.11 5.22 -5.50
C LYS A 234 13.94 6.45 -5.14
N GLU A 235 14.79 6.30 -4.16
CA GLU A 235 15.79 7.32 -3.79
C GLU A 235 17.04 7.20 -4.68
N LYS A 236 17.66 8.34 -4.95
CA LYS A 236 18.91 8.42 -5.69
C LYS A 236 20.05 8.73 -4.72
N GLY A 237 20.85 7.73 -4.35
CA GLY A 237 21.90 7.81 -3.34
C GLY A 237 23.32 7.58 -3.88
N ASN A 238 23.63 7.84 -5.16
CA ASN A 238 24.94 7.57 -5.73
C ASN A 238 25.72 8.87 -5.97
N LYS A 239 27.04 8.89 -5.62
CA LYS A 239 27.95 9.98 -6.02
C LYS A 239 28.10 10.02 -7.54
N GLY A 240 28.14 11.25 -8.10
CA GLY A 240 28.29 11.48 -9.52
C GLY A 240 26.97 11.60 -10.26
N LEU A 241 27.01 11.49 -11.56
CA LEU A 241 25.87 11.63 -12.44
C LEU A 241 25.17 10.26 -12.62
N SER A 242 23.87 10.22 -12.41
CA SER A 242 23.02 9.04 -12.73
C SER A 242 21.67 9.47 -13.25
N GLY A 243 21.03 8.60 -14.03
CA GLY A 243 19.67 8.84 -14.52
C GLY A 243 19.01 7.60 -15.07
N ASN A 244 17.73 7.79 -15.39
CA ASN A 244 16.90 6.74 -15.97
C ASN A 244 15.89 7.32 -16.97
N ILE A 245 15.53 6.51 -17.95
CA ILE A 245 14.43 6.76 -18.87
C ILE A 245 13.55 5.52 -18.85
N ASN A 246 12.24 5.68 -18.70
CA ASN A 246 11.27 4.61 -18.81
C ASN A 246 10.20 5.02 -19.82
N LEU A 247 9.89 4.12 -20.75
CA LEU A 247 8.84 4.31 -21.74
C LEU A 247 7.92 3.09 -21.70
N THR A 248 6.63 3.32 -21.71
CA THR A 248 5.63 2.26 -21.73
C THR A 248 4.61 2.55 -22.82
N GLY A 249 4.27 1.54 -23.59
CA GLY A 249 3.21 1.59 -24.60
C GLY A 249 2.38 0.32 -24.57
N GLY A 250 1.06 0.47 -24.72
CA GLY A 250 0.15 -0.67 -24.73
C GLY A 250 -1.28 -0.28 -25.07
N SER A 251 -2.16 -1.28 -25.12
CA SER A 251 -3.59 -1.08 -25.32
C SER A 251 -4.40 -2.24 -24.75
N ALA A 252 -5.67 -1.99 -24.48
CA ALA A 252 -6.63 -3.07 -24.30
C ALA A 252 -6.80 -3.83 -25.63
N ILE A 253 -7.14 -5.13 -25.54
CA ILE A 253 -7.17 -6.04 -26.71
C ILE A 253 -8.52 -6.00 -27.41
N GLU A 254 -9.64 -5.94 -26.64
CA GLU A 254 -11.00 -5.96 -27.21
C GLU A 254 -11.35 -4.70 -27.98
N LYS A 255 -10.89 -3.55 -27.48
CA LYS A 255 -11.07 -2.25 -28.09
C LYS A 255 -9.77 -1.48 -27.89
N PHE A 256 -9.34 -0.75 -28.90
CA PHE A 256 -8.11 0.02 -28.83
C PHE A 256 -8.28 1.18 -27.83
N PHE A 257 -7.74 0.99 -26.63
CA PHE A 257 -7.61 1.98 -25.59
C PHE A 257 -6.13 2.18 -25.28
N PRO A 258 -5.48 3.18 -25.91
CA PRO A 258 -4.05 3.37 -25.76
C PRO A 258 -3.67 3.74 -24.33
N ARG A 259 -2.55 3.17 -23.89
CA ARG A 259 -1.92 3.42 -22.60
C ARG A 259 -0.46 3.69 -22.83
N THR A 260 -0.05 4.93 -22.67
CA THR A 260 1.35 5.33 -22.82
C THR A 260 1.79 6.11 -21.59
N ASN A 261 2.99 5.83 -21.12
CA ASN A 261 3.65 6.68 -20.14
C ASN A 261 5.14 6.77 -20.43
N GLY A 262 5.72 7.91 -20.08
CA GLY A 262 7.14 8.15 -20.16
C GLY A 262 7.62 8.87 -18.91
N SER A 263 8.81 8.50 -18.45
CA SER A 263 9.49 9.24 -17.38
C SER A 263 10.99 9.31 -17.65
N ALA A 264 11.57 10.45 -17.31
CA ALA A 264 13.01 10.66 -17.34
C ALA A 264 13.45 11.31 -16.04
N GLY A 265 14.61 10.90 -15.55
CA GLY A 265 15.16 11.47 -14.31
C GLY A 265 16.67 11.53 -14.38
N ILE A 266 17.22 12.60 -13.81
CA ILE A 266 18.66 12.84 -13.68
C ILE A 266 18.96 13.25 -12.25
N SER A 267 20.09 12.83 -11.72
CA SER A 267 20.58 13.26 -10.42
C SER A 267 22.10 13.38 -10.46
N TYR A 268 22.59 14.41 -9.80
CA TYR A 268 24.01 14.61 -9.55
C TYR A 268 24.23 14.85 -8.06
N SER A 269 25.12 14.10 -7.46
CA SER A 269 25.39 14.18 -6.03
C SER A 269 26.88 14.25 -5.74
N THR A 270 27.25 15.12 -4.81
CA THR A 270 28.59 15.32 -4.26
C THR A 270 28.59 15.04 -2.75
N LYS A 271 29.72 15.21 -2.08
CA LYS A 271 29.80 15.13 -0.61
C LYS A 271 29.05 16.26 0.10
N LYS A 272 28.90 17.43 -0.52
CA LYS A 272 28.34 18.64 0.11
C LYS A 272 26.92 18.96 -0.36
N TRP A 273 26.57 18.56 -1.56
CA TRP A 273 25.25 18.87 -2.14
C TRP A 273 24.83 17.85 -3.18
N GLY A 274 23.56 17.73 -3.38
CA GLY A 274 22.90 16.93 -4.40
C GLY A 274 21.86 17.73 -5.16
N PHE A 275 21.70 17.43 -6.44
CA PHE A 275 20.64 17.97 -7.28
C PHE A 275 19.92 16.83 -7.97
N SER A 276 18.59 16.89 -8.04
CA SER A 276 17.77 15.94 -8.78
C SER A 276 16.69 16.64 -9.57
N ALA A 277 16.43 16.17 -10.79
CA ALA A 277 15.32 16.60 -11.59
C ALA A 277 14.65 15.37 -12.24
N SER A 278 13.34 15.36 -12.31
CA SER A 278 12.59 14.34 -13.05
C SER A 278 11.36 14.93 -13.69
N VAL A 279 10.97 14.35 -14.82
CA VAL A 279 9.76 14.66 -15.55
C VAL A 279 9.04 13.37 -15.87
N ASP A 280 7.72 13.38 -15.80
CA ASP A 280 6.86 12.27 -16.21
C ASP A 280 5.65 12.78 -16.99
N GLY A 281 5.16 11.95 -17.92
CA GLY A 281 3.96 12.20 -18.68
C GLY A 281 3.20 10.91 -18.93
N ARG A 282 1.88 11.00 -18.95
CA ARG A 282 1.00 9.85 -19.12
C ARG A 282 -0.22 10.22 -19.97
N PHE A 283 -0.56 9.31 -20.85
CA PHE A 283 -1.83 9.26 -21.57
C PHE A 283 -2.42 7.85 -21.36
N ASN A 284 -3.62 7.77 -20.84
CA ASN A 284 -4.27 6.50 -20.55
C ASN A 284 -5.76 6.61 -20.85
N GLU A 285 -6.22 5.87 -21.83
CA GLU A 285 -7.64 5.70 -22.12
C GLU A 285 -8.17 4.41 -21.52
N ARG A 286 -9.32 4.49 -20.86
CA ARG A 286 -10.01 3.35 -20.24
C ARG A 286 -11.45 3.32 -20.70
N GLY A 287 -11.92 2.14 -21.08
CA GLY A 287 -13.31 1.90 -21.36
C GLY A 287 -13.96 1.02 -20.30
N ARG A 288 -15.23 1.25 -20.03
CA ARG A 288 -16.04 0.39 -19.17
C ARG A 288 -17.41 0.13 -19.81
N ARG A 289 -17.99 -1.00 -19.46
CA ARG A 289 -19.39 -1.32 -19.75
C ARG A 289 -20.03 -1.85 -18.47
N SER A 290 -21.22 -1.37 -18.15
CA SER A 290 -22.03 -1.95 -17.06
C SER A 290 -23.48 -2.12 -17.49
N ASP A 291 -24.09 -3.21 -17.02
CA ASP A 291 -25.51 -3.50 -17.16
C ASP A 291 -26.11 -3.46 -15.74
N ASN A 292 -27.14 -2.65 -15.53
CA ASN A 292 -27.88 -2.56 -14.27
C ASN A 292 -29.33 -2.93 -14.50
N MET A 293 -29.92 -3.67 -13.57
CA MET A 293 -31.33 -3.95 -13.50
C MET A 293 -31.82 -3.67 -12.08
N LYS A 294 -32.88 -2.92 -11.93
CA LYS A 294 -33.50 -2.59 -10.65
C LYS A 294 -34.98 -2.99 -10.69
N LEU A 295 -35.46 -3.61 -9.64
CA LEU A 295 -36.83 -4.01 -9.42
C LEU A 295 -37.34 -3.37 -8.13
N LEU A 296 -38.41 -2.57 -8.22
CA LEU A 296 -39.05 -1.94 -7.07
C LEU A 296 -40.13 -2.90 -6.53
N PHE A 297 -40.11 -3.16 -5.22
CA PHE A 297 -41.11 -4.00 -4.58
C PHE A 297 -42.46 -3.28 -4.52
N ASN A 298 -43.54 -4.02 -4.60
CA ASN A 298 -44.90 -3.52 -4.27
C ASN A 298 -45.05 -3.39 -2.75
N GLN A 299 -46.15 -2.73 -2.30
CA GLN A 299 -46.40 -2.54 -0.86
C GLN A 299 -46.55 -3.87 -0.10
N ALA A 300 -47.10 -4.91 -0.72
CA ALA A 300 -47.27 -6.24 -0.11
C ALA A 300 -45.93 -7.05 -0.10
N ARG A 301 -44.92 -6.63 -0.85
CA ARG A 301 -43.63 -7.33 -1.05
C ARG A 301 -43.76 -8.76 -1.64
N ASP A 302 -44.86 -9.06 -2.29
CA ASP A 302 -45.09 -10.32 -3.00
C ASP A 302 -44.88 -10.21 -4.51
N GLY A 303 -44.54 -9.03 -5.01
CA GLY A 303 -44.25 -8.72 -6.41
C GLY A 303 -43.48 -7.41 -6.58
N TYR A 304 -43.39 -6.96 -7.82
CA TYR A 304 -42.72 -5.73 -8.21
C TYR A 304 -43.68 -4.77 -8.89
N ASP A 305 -43.66 -3.50 -8.48
CA ASP A 305 -44.45 -2.42 -9.08
C ASP A 305 -43.77 -1.83 -10.31
N ALA A 306 -42.43 -1.81 -10.32
CA ALA A 306 -41.68 -1.23 -11.41
C ALA A 306 -40.34 -1.96 -11.63
N TRP A 307 -39.79 -1.87 -12.83
CA TRP A 307 -38.48 -2.31 -13.14
C TRP A 307 -37.74 -1.28 -14.02
N MET A 308 -36.44 -1.22 -13.86
CA MET A 308 -35.53 -0.33 -14.60
C MET A 308 -34.34 -1.13 -15.10
N ARG A 309 -33.99 -1.00 -16.36
CA ARG A 309 -32.76 -1.56 -16.93
C ARG A 309 -31.94 -0.46 -17.56
N SER A 310 -30.67 -0.37 -17.22
CA SER A 310 -29.74 0.55 -17.85
C SER A 310 -28.47 -0.16 -18.35
N GLN A 311 -28.03 0.20 -19.55
CA GLN A 311 -26.75 -0.22 -20.10
C GLN A 311 -25.85 1.02 -20.19
N GLN A 312 -24.69 0.96 -19.59
CA GLN A 312 -23.75 2.06 -19.57
C GLN A 312 -22.48 1.67 -20.32
N THR A 313 -22.08 2.46 -21.27
CA THR A 313 -20.75 2.38 -21.89
C THR A 313 -20.07 3.72 -21.74
N GLY A 314 -18.81 3.74 -21.36
CA GLY A 314 -18.10 4.99 -21.17
C GLY A 314 -16.63 4.84 -21.44
N ASN A 315 -16.02 5.88 -21.99
CA ASN A 315 -14.60 6.04 -22.13
C ASN A 315 -14.16 7.19 -21.23
N SER A 316 -13.03 7.02 -20.54
CA SER A 316 -12.39 8.10 -19.80
C SER A 316 -10.93 8.19 -20.20
N THR A 317 -10.49 9.38 -20.54
CA THR A 317 -9.10 9.67 -20.86
C THR A 317 -8.45 10.33 -19.65
N ASN A 318 -7.27 9.84 -19.28
CA ASN A 318 -6.45 10.43 -18.24
C ASN A 318 -5.16 10.94 -18.87
N LEU A 319 -5.01 12.26 -18.91
CA LEU A 319 -3.80 12.94 -19.34
C LEU A 319 -3.16 13.57 -18.11
N SER A 320 -1.91 13.24 -17.83
CA SER A 320 -1.20 13.87 -16.71
C SER A 320 0.28 14.06 -17.03
N GLY A 321 0.86 15.10 -16.45
CA GLY A 321 2.28 15.36 -16.52
C GLY A 321 2.78 16.03 -15.26
N GLY A 322 4.05 15.82 -14.94
CA GLY A 322 4.63 16.39 -13.75
C GLY A 322 6.14 16.55 -13.84
N GLY A 323 6.65 17.39 -12.97
CA GLY A 323 8.08 17.59 -12.80
C GLY A 323 8.44 17.79 -11.33
N LYS A 324 9.55 17.21 -10.94
CA LYS A 324 10.11 17.35 -9.58
C LYS A 324 11.54 17.84 -9.67
N ILE A 325 11.87 18.84 -8.86
CA ILE A 325 13.22 19.35 -8.67
C ILE A 325 13.55 19.21 -7.19
N GLY A 326 14.75 18.74 -6.87
CA GLY A 326 15.23 18.58 -5.50
C GLY A 326 16.66 19.07 -5.35
N PHE A 327 16.90 19.74 -4.25
CA PHE A 327 18.22 20.19 -3.83
C PHE A 327 18.49 19.69 -2.42
N ASP A 328 19.61 18.97 -2.25
CA ASP A 328 20.09 18.46 -0.98
C ASP A 328 21.35 19.23 -0.59
N TRP A 329 21.34 19.77 0.61
CA TRP A 329 22.51 20.40 1.21
C TRP A 329 22.97 19.58 2.42
N TYR A 330 24.13 18.95 2.29
CA TYR A 330 24.81 18.24 3.37
C TYR A 330 25.71 19.25 4.11
N ILE A 331 25.14 19.89 5.14
CA ILE A 331 25.85 20.93 5.94
C ILE A 331 27.09 20.33 6.59
N ASN A 332 26.91 19.11 7.12
CA ASN A 332 28.01 18.25 7.60
C ASN A 332 27.51 16.77 7.56
N ASP A 333 28.33 15.82 8.03
CA ASP A 333 28.01 14.39 8.00
C ASP A 333 26.79 14.00 8.87
N LYS A 334 26.35 14.90 9.77
CA LYS A 334 25.22 14.68 10.70
C LYS A 334 24.02 15.59 10.44
N THR A 335 24.14 16.58 9.54
CA THR A 335 23.10 17.57 9.31
C THR A 335 22.85 17.75 7.83
N SER A 336 21.60 17.61 7.41
CA SER A 336 21.16 17.82 6.03
C SER A 336 19.90 18.66 5.95
N LEU A 337 19.77 19.43 4.87
CA LEU A 337 18.59 20.17 4.48
C LEU A 337 18.25 19.79 3.06
N THR A 338 17.01 19.33 2.84
CA THR A 338 16.47 19.05 1.51
C THR A 338 15.34 20.02 1.21
N LEU A 339 15.42 20.67 0.07
CA LEU A 339 14.36 21.47 -0.49
C LEU A 339 13.86 20.79 -1.77
N SER A 340 12.56 20.70 -1.96
CA SER A 340 12.03 20.17 -3.22
C SER A 340 10.74 20.87 -3.63
N TYR A 341 10.58 20.95 -4.95
CA TYR A 341 9.36 21.37 -5.61
C TYR A 341 8.85 20.24 -6.48
N ASN A 342 7.54 19.97 -6.43
CA ASN A 342 6.84 19.03 -7.29
C ASN A 342 5.61 19.73 -7.87
N GLY A 343 5.62 19.93 -9.19
CA GLY A 343 4.50 20.48 -9.95
C GLY A 343 3.84 19.39 -10.78
N ARG A 344 2.51 19.30 -10.76
CA ARG A 344 1.72 18.36 -11.57
C ARG A 344 0.53 19.05 -12.21
N VAL A 345 0.21 18.62 -13.42
CA VAL A 345 -1.02 18.98 -14.14
C VAL A 345 -1.74 17.69 -14.53
N HIS A 346 -3.05 17.72 -14.51
CA HIS A 346 -3.86 16.59 -14.98
C HIS A 346 -5.09 17.10 -15.72
N GLY A 347 -5.55 16.31 -16.68
CA GLY A 347 -6.78 16.51 -17.40
C GLY A 347 -7.52 15.19 -17.56
N HIS A 348 -8.82 15.23 -17.39
CA HIS A 348 -9.72 14.10 -17.62
C HIS A 348 -10.83 14.53 -18.58
N PRO A 349 -10.54 14.71 -19.88
CA PRO A 349 -11.63 14.82 -20.83
C PRO A 349 -12.40 13.51 -20.84
N THR A 350 -13.69 13.59 -20.54
CA THR A 350 -14.63 12.49 -20.68
C THR A 350 -15.38 12.76 -21.98
N ASP A 351 -14.85 12.31 -23.09
CA ASP A 351 -15.56 12.35 -24.36
C ASP A 351 -16.64 11.29 -24.34
N GLY A 352 -17.90 11.75 -24.16
CA GLY A 352 -19.07 10.93 -24.31
C GLY A 352 -19.04 9.62 -23.51
N ALA A 353 -19.10 9.69 -22.17
CA ALA A 353 -19.72 8.57 -21.49
C ALA A 353 -21.17 8.54 -21.97
N ILE A 354 -21.41 7.90 -23.11
CA ILE A 354 -22.77 7.54 -23.52
C ILE A 354 -23.21 6.54 -22.48
N ILE A 355 -23.91 7.02 -21.48
CA ILE A 355 -24.75 6.18 -20.67
C ILE A 355 -26.02 6.06 -21.51
N ALA A 356 -26.01 5.20 -22.53
CA ALA A 356 -27.21 4.79 -23.19
C ALA A 356 -27.99 3.98 -22.16
N ASN A 357 -28.92 4.64 -21.48
CA ASN A 357 -29.96 3.95 -20.76
C ASN A 357 -30.97 3.51 -21.81
N GLU A 358 -30.65 2.42 -22.53
CA GLU A 358 -31.72 1.73 -23.30
C GLU A 358 -32.73 1.19 -22.31
N ASN A 359 -33.91 1.77 -22.32
CA ASN A 359 -35.14 1.34 -21.68
C ASN A 359 -35.18 1.48 -20.15
N LEU A 360 -35.45 2.67 -19.67
CA LEU A 360 -36.21 2.88 -18.45
C LEU A 360 -37.67 2.46 -18.79
N LEU A 361 -37.99 1.17 -18.67
CA LEU A 361 -39.37 0.72 -18.69
C LEU A 361 -39.92 0.77 -17.27
N ASP A 362 -40.59 1.84 -16.94
CA ASP A 362 -41.40 1.95 -15.75
C ASP A 362 -42.77 1.20 -16.05
N GLN A 363 -42.74 -0.12 -15.92
CA GLN A 363 -43.96 -0.94 -15.94
C GLN A 363 -44.33 -1.28 -14.50
N ARG A 364 -45.27 -0.54 -13.92
CA ARG A 364 -45.95 -1.05 -12.72
C ARG A 364 -46.87 -2.20 -13.09
N PHE A 365 -46.64 -3.35 -12.46
CA PHE A 365 -47.53 -4.51 -12.53
C PHE A 365 -48.68 -4.31 -11.54
N GLY A 366 -49.63 -3.45 -11.85
CA GLY A 366 -50.87 -3.25 -11.07
C GLY A 366 -52.07 -3.21 -11.97
N THR A 367 -53.26 -3.49 -11.42
CA THR A 367 -54.52 -3.54 -12.14
C THR A 367 -55.03 -2.18 -12.65
N ASP A 368 -54.33 -1.09 -12.33
CA ASP A 368 -54.64 0.25 -12.83
C ASP A 368 -53.56 0.76 -13.77
N THR A 369 -53.75 0.50 -15.07
CA THR A 369 -52.83 0.86 -16.15
C THR A 369 -52.84 2.35 -16.51
N SER A 370 -53.63 3.19 -15.86
CA SER A 370 -53.88 4.58 -16.25
C SER A 370 -52.84 5.57 -15.72
N LEU A 371 -51.95 5.17 -14.78
CA LEU A 371 -51.06 6.09 -14.04
C LEU A 371 -49.59 6.02 -14.43
N TYR A 372 -49.11 5.03 -15.21
CA TYR A 372 -47.69 4.85 -15.45
C TYR A 372 -47.35 4.57 -16.91
N SER A 373 -46.74 5.55 -17.58
CA SER A 373 -46.18 5.40 -18.92
C SER A 373 -44.78 4.83 -18.83
N ALA A 374 -44.46 3.84 -19.68
CA ALA A 374 -43.10 3.39 -19.88
C ALA A 374 -42.26 4.57 -20.37
N ARG A 375 -41.15 4.89 -19.67
CA ARG A 375 -40.21 5.90 -20.10
C ARG A 375 -38.97 5.24 -20.67
N SER A 376 -38.55 5.63 -21.86
CA SER A 376 -37.27 5.26 -22.44
C SER A 376 -36.45 6.52 -22.66
N LEU A 377 -35.20 6.51 -22.20
CA LEU A 377 -34.33 7.66 -22.34
C LEU A 377 -32.91 7.24 -22.62
N ASP A 378 -32.19 8.10 -23.34
CA ASP A 378 -30.74 8.11 -23.41
C ASP A 378 -30.17 9.17 -22.49
N GLN A 379 -29.21 8.80 -21.68
CA GLN A 379 -28.46 9.74 -20.88
C GLN A 379 -27.06 9.89 -21.46
N ILE A 380 -26.75 11.06 -21.98
CA ILE A 380 -25.43 11.42 -22.48
C ILE A 380 -24.75 12.26 -21.42
N THR A 381 -23.62 11.81 -20.90
CA THR A 381 -22.81 12.59 -19.95
C THR A 381 -21.46 12.88 -20.59
N THR A 382 -21.13 14.14 -20.76
CA THR A 382 -19.82 14.62 -21.17
C THR A 382 -19.18 15.41 -20.02
N GLY A 383 -17.87 15.43 -19.94
CA GLY A 383 -17.23 16.20 -18.89
C GLY A 383 -15.75 16.47 -19.18
N ASN A 384 -15.26 17.53 -18.59
CA ASN A 384 -13.86 17.89 -18.58
C ASN A 384 -13.44 18.24 -17.16
N SER A 385 -12.34 17.69 -16.72
CA SER A 385 -11.79 18.00 -15.40
C SER A 385 -10.30 18.24 -15.54
N ASN A 386 -9.86 19.42 -15.13
CA ASN A 386 -8.48 19.86 -15.21
C ASN A 386 -8.00 20.32 -13.84
N GLY A 387 -6.73 20.12 -13.54
CA GLY A 387 -6.18 20.62 -12.29
C GLY A 387 -4.68 20.72 -12.29
N ASN A 388 -4.18 21.50 -11.35
CA ASN A 388 -2.75 21.56 -11.07
C ASN A 388 -2.51 21.51 -9.56
N PHE A 389 -1.36 20.96 -9.18
CA PHE A 389 -0.89 20.89 -7.81
C PHE A 389 0.58 21.27 -7.75
N ASN A 390 0.93 22.13 -6.82
CA ASN A 390 2.28 22.62 -6.61
C ASN A 390 2.64 22.40 -5.15
N THR A 391 3.58 21.50 -4.90
CA THR A 391 4.02 21.11 -3.55
C THR A 391 5.44 21.58 -3.32
N PHE A 392 5.65 22.40 -2.31
CA PHE A 392 6.94 22.83 -1.79
C PHE A 392 7.23 22.00 -0.52
N SER A 393 8.40 21.41 -0.44
CA SER A 393 8.77 20.59 0.71
C SER A 393 10.12 20.99 1.25
N LEU A 394 10.20 21.06 2.57
CA LEU A 394 11.43 21.24 3.33
C LEU A 394 11.58 20.03 4.25
N ASN A 395 12.75 19.40 4.24
CA ASN A 395 13.13 18.37 5.19
C ASN A 395 14.47 18.76 5.81
N PHE A 396 14.50 18.89 7.13
CA PHE A 396 15.71 19.12 7.91
C PHE A 396 15.93 17.92 8.82
N THR A 397 17.14 17.35 8.76
CA THR A 397 17.56 16.23 9.61
C THR A 397 18.85 16.57 10.31
N LYS A 398 18.90 16.38 11.63
CA LYS A 398 20.09 16.52 12.45
C LYS A 398 20.27 15.28 13.32
N GLN A 399 21.32 14.52 13.06
CA GLN A 399 21.80 13.46 13.93
C GLN A 399 22.78 14.06 14.94
N PHE A 400 22.74 13.62 16.18
CA PHE A 400 23.65 14.04 17.24
C PHE A 400 24.86 13.09 17.35
N ASP A 401 25.65 13.17 18.41
CA ASP A 401 26.81 12.29 18.59
C ASP A 401 26.41 10.82 18.74
N ASN A 402 25.31 10.56 19.44
CA ASN A 402 24.66 9.25 19.40
C ASN A 402 23.82 9.16 18.09
N PRO A 403 24.11 8.21 17.18
CA PRO A 403 23.37 8.08 15.90
C PRO A 403 21.87 7.82 16.02
N GLU A 404 21.41 7.32 17.18
CA GLU A 404 19.99 7.10 17.46
C GLU A 404 19.29 8.37 17.98
N GLN A 405 20.05 9.40 18.36
CA GLN A 405 19.52 10.70 18.74
C GLN A 405 19.37 11.57 17.50
N GLU A 406 18.14 11.92 17.14
CA GLU A 406 17.84 12.60 15.90
C GLU A 406 16.71 13.63 16.07
N LEU A 407 16.86 14.77 15.40
CA LEU A 407 15.81 15.76 15.20
C LEU A 407 15.45 15.81 13.72
N MET A 408 14.18 15.63 13.39
CA MET A 408 13.64 15.80 12.05
C MET A 408 12.53 16.85 12.04
N ILE A 409 12.56 17.70 11.02
CA ILE A 409 11.52 18.69 10.74
C ILE A 409 11.12 18.54 9.28
N ASP A 410 9.88 18.20 9.04
CA ASP A 410 9.28 18.11 7.70
C ASP A 410 8.18 19.16 7.57
N ALA A 411 8.27 20.02 6.57
CA ALA A 411 7.24 20.98 6.25
C ALA A 411 6.86 20.83 4.76
N ASN A 412 5.56 20.74 4.50
CA ASN A 412 5.02 20.65 3.15
C ASN A 412 3.93 21.70 2.99
N TRP A 413 4.01 22.47 1.91
CA TRP A 413 2.99 23.41 1.51
C TRP A 413 2.50 23.06 0.12
N ASN A 414 1.20 22.81 -0.01
CA ASN A 414 0.55 22.50 -1.27
C ASN A 414 -0.43 23.59 -1.67
N ILE A 415 -0.40 23.97 -2.94
CA ILE A 415 -1.36 24.88 -3.56
C ILE A 415 -1.87 24.18 -4.81
N GLY A 416 -3.18 24.05 -4.94
CA GLY A 416 -3.82 23.39 -6.07
C GLY A 416 -5.05 24.13 -6.55
N LYS A 417 -5.28 24.08 -7.85
CA LYS A 417 -6.51 24.52 -8.49
C LYS A 417 -7.13 23.36 -9.22
N HIS A 418 -8.44 23.27 -9.16
CA HIS A 418 -9.20 22.24 -9.86
C HIS A 418 -10.43 22.86 -10.52
N TYR A 419 -10.59 22.58 -11.79
CA TYR A 419 -11.75 22.92 -12.60
C TYR A 419 -12.44 21.64 -13.06
N ARG A 420 -13.75 21.61 -12.96
CA ARG A 420 -14.56 20.53 -13.51
C ARG A 420 -15.80 21.10 -14.15
N GLU A 421 -16.09 20.63 -15.35
CA GLU A 421 -17.34 20.86 -16.05
C GLU A 421 -17.95 19.51 -16.42
N SER A 422 -19.25 19.37 -16.25
CA SER A 422 -19.98 18.16 -16.61
C SER A 422 -21.31 18.57 -17.21
N SER A 423 -21.62 18.03 -18.38
CA SER A 423 -22.91 18.21 -19.04
C SER A 423 -23.63 16.87 -19.09
N GLN A 424 -24.89 16.86 -18.74
CA GLN A 424 -25.76 15.71 -18.76
C GLN A 424 -27.01 16.06 -19.56
N ILE A 425 -27.26 15.28 -20.62
CA ILE A 425 -28.45 15.39 -21.46
C ILE A 425 -29.27 14.13 -21.25
N LEU A 426 -30.55 14.30 -20.89
CA LEU A 426 -31.56 13.23 -20.87
C LEU A 426 -32.47 13.41 -22.07
N ASP A 427 -32.37 12.50 -23.03
CA ASP A 427 -33.17 12.45 -24.24
C ASP A 427 -34.27 11.38 -24.09
N TYR A 428 -35.51 11.84 -23.97
CA TYR A 428 -36.67 10.98 -23.73
C TYR A 428 -37.33 10.52 -25.05
N TRP A 429 -37.32 9.22 -25.31
CA TRP A 429 -37.89 8.67 -26.54
C TRP A 429 -39.38 8.40 -26.42
N ASN A 430 -39.91 8.11 -25.21
CA ASN A 430 -41.31 7.81 -25.00
C ASN A 430 -41.71 8.05 -23.52
N PRO A 431 -42.80 8.78 -23.22
CA PRO A 431 -43.47 9.71 -24.11
C PRO A 431 -42.59 10.91 -24.44
N THR A 432 -42.95 11.68 -25.47
CA THR A 432 -42.25 12.92 -25.86
C THR A 432 -42.29 13.93 -24.72
N MET A 433 -41.32 13.86 -23.85
CA MET A 433 -41.06 14.89 -22.84
C MET A 433 -39.93 15.82 -23.37
N PRO A 434 -39.93 17.07 -23.00
CA PRO A 434 -38.78 17.95 -23.35
C PRO A 434 -37.49 17.33 -22.78
N ASN A 435 -36.44 17.40 -23.61
CA ASN A 435 -35.11 16.97 -23.16
C ASN A 435 -34.71 17.80 -21.96
N TYR A 436 -34.11 17.12 -20.98
CA TYR A 436 -33.54 17.79 -19.82
C TYR A 436 -32.03 17.90 -20.01
N GLU A 437 -31.50 19.10 -19.98
CA GLU A 437 -30.09 19.35 -20.02
C GLU A 437 -29.63 20.04 -18.72
N LYS A 438 -28.62 19.46 -18.10
CA LYS A 438 -27.92 20.02 -16.94
C LYS A 438 -26.45 20.19 -17.28
N ARG A 439 -25.90 21.37 -16.97
CA ARG A 439 -24.47 21.64 -16.99
C ARG A 439 -24.04 22.13 -15.61
N ASP A 440 -23.09 21.48 -15.00
CA ASP A 440 -22.47 21.89 -13.75
C ASP A 440 -20.99 22.24 -13.97
N VAL A 441 -20.60 23.38 -13.41
CA VAL A 441 -19.22 23.88 -13.43
C VAL A 441 -18.76 24.06 -11.99
N SER A 442 -17.61 23.52 -11.66
CA SER A 442 -17.00 23.74 -10.34
C SER A 442 -15.55 24.17 -10.45
N GLU A 443 -15.20 25.19 -9.69
CA GLU A 443 -13.83 25.66 -9.50
C GLU A 443 -13.45 25.53 -8.03
N SER A 444 -12.24 25.04 -7.75
CA SER A 444 -11.77 24.89 -6.38
C SER A 444 -10.33 25.34 -6.23
N ASP A 445 -10.09 26.17 -5.24
CA ASP A 445 -8.77 26.53 -4.73
C ASP A 445 -8.48 25.77 -3.44
N ASN A 446 -7.39 25.03 -3.42
CA ASN A 446 -6.97 24.19 -2.29
C ASN A 446 -5.62 24.66 -1.75
N LYS A 447 -5.51 24.89 -0.45
CA LYS A 447 -4.26 25.18 0.24
C LYS A 447 -4.11 24.20 1.40
N ARG A 448 -2.99 23.52 1.49
CA ARG A 448 -2.73 22.55 2.57
C ARG A 448 -1.32 22.70 3.10
N ALA A 449 -1.16 22.71 4.40
CA ALA A 449 0.12 22.66 5.08
C ALA A 449 0.19 21.46 6.01
N VAL A 450 1.32 20.73 5.98
CA VAL A 450 1.62 19.68 6.94
C VAL A 450 2.99 19.93 7.52
N VAL A 451 3.09 20.03 8.85
CA VAL A 451 4.36 20.22 9.56
C VAL A 451 4.50 19.09 10.57
N ASN A 452 5.63 18.39 10.51
CA ASN A 452 6.01 17.35 11.47
C ASN A 452 7.33 17.73 12.12
N ILE A 453 7.38 17.69 13.45
CA ILE A 453 8.60 17.85 14.23
C ILE A 453 8.74 16.59 15.07
N ASN A 454 9.82 15.84 14.87
CA ASN A 454 10.07 14.56 15.54
C ASN A 454 11.45 14.61 16.21
N TYR A 455 11.52 14.28 17.47
CA TYR A 455 12.77 14.14 18.22
C TYR A 455 12.85 12.77 18.88
N SER A 456 13.96 12.09 18.61
CA SER A 456 14.29 10.78 19.14
C SER A 456 15.45 10.89 20.11
N HIS A 457 15.31 10.31 21.31
CA HIS A 457 16.33 10.33 22.36
C HIS A 457 16.56 8.92 22.92
N PRO A 458 17.73 8.32 22.69
CA PRO A 458 18.14 7.08 23.36
C PRO A 458 18.67 7.39 24.75
N PHE A 459 17.96 6.96 25.80
CA PHE A 459 18.44 7.06 27.19
C PHE A 459 19.51 6.00 27.49
N SER A 460 19.41 4.84 26.83
CA SER A 460 20.38 3.75 26.92
C SER A 460 20.32 2.92 25.63
N LYS A 461 21.17 1.87 25.53
CA LYS A 461 21.07 0.89 24.43
C LYS A 461 19.72 0.12 24.41
N THR A 462 19.01 0.13 25.52
CA THR A 462 17.74 -0.62 25.66
C THR A 462 16.51 0.26 25.76
N LEU A 463 16.65 1.57 26.06
CA LEU A 463 15.52 2.49 26.28
C LEU A 463 15.63 3.71 25.37
N LYS A 464 14.62 3.91 24.53
CA LYS A 464 14.50 5.02 23.60
C LYS A 464 13.14 5.71 23.76
N MET A 465 13.13 7.02 23.69
CA MET A 465 11.90 7.83 23.66
C MET A 465 11.84 8.64 22.35
N GLU A 466 10.66 8.73 21.79
CA GLU A 466 10.38 9.63 20.68
C GLU A 466 9.21 10.54 21.06
N VAL A 467 9.36 11.83 20.78
CA VAL A 467 8.29 12.84 20.98
C VAL A 467 8.14 13.64 19.70
N GLY A 468 6.94 14.11 19.46
CA GLY A 468 6.72 14.93 18.28
C GLY A 468 5.43 15.74 18.30
N TYR A 469 5.39 16.67 17.37
CA TYR A 469 4.26 17.53 17.07
C TYR A 469 3.92 17.42 15.59
N ASN A 470 2.62 17.35 15.29
CA ASN A 470 2.09 17.34 13.93
C ASN A 470 1.01 18.41 13.80
N LEU A 471 1.11 19.25 12.77
CA LEU A 471 0.08 20.16 12.32
C LEU A 471 -0.37 19.74 10.93
N ASN A 472 -1.68 19.57 10.74
CA ASN A 472 -2.32 19.44 9.45
C ASN A 472 -3.35 20.57 9.30
N TYR A 473 -3.09 21.45 8.35
CA TYR A 473 -3.94 22.56 7.97
C TYR A 473 -4.47 22.35 6.56
N SER A 474 -5.76 22.48 6.35
CA SER A 474 -6.39 22.43 5.05
C SER A 474 -7.40 23.56 4.90
N ASN A 475 -7.33 24.28 3.80
CA ASN A 475 -8.30 25.31 3.44
C ASN A 475 -8.72 25.08 1.98
N ARG A 476 -10.02 25.03 1.76
CA ARG A 476 -10.60 24.85 0.43
C ARG A 476 -11.71 25.89 0.22
N TYR A 477 -11.64 26.55 -0.89
CA TYR A 477 -12.71 27.39 -1.43
C TYR A 477 -13.17 26.79 -2.75
N SER A 478 -14.47 26.69 -2.96
CA SER A 478 -15.05 26.14 -4.19
C SER A 478 -16.29 26.91 -4.60
N ILE A 479 -16.44 27.10 -5.89
CA ILE A 479 -17.64 27.64 -6.54
C ILE A 479 -18.32 26.50 -7.28
N TYR A 480 -19.64 26.41 -7.19
CA TYR A 480 -20.48 25.44 -7.90
C TYR A 480 -21.56 26.19 -8.63
N ASP A 481 -21.47 26.23 -9.95
CA ASP A 481 -22.44 26.88 -10.83
C ASP A 481 -23.24 25.84 -11.59
N TYR A 482 -24.55 25.95 -11.55
CA TYR A 482 -25.48 25.08 -12.23
C TYR A 482 -26.23 25.81 -13.32
N TYR A 483 -26.41 25.15 -14.47
CA TYR A 483 -27.14 25.61 -15.63
C TYR A 483 -28.14 24.58 -16.07
N LEU A 484 -29.38 24.96 -16.37
CA LEU A 484 -30.45 24.03 -16.70
C LEU A 484 -31.02 24.33 -18.09
N ASN A 485 -31.51 23.30 -18.77
CA ASN A 485 -32.25 23.36 -20.03
C ASN A 485 -31.51 24.10 -21.14
N GLY A 486 -30.19 23.90 -21.24
CA GLY A 486 -29.35 24.52 -22.26
C GLY A 486 -29.16 26.06 -22.11
N SER A 487 -29.55 26.58 -20.95
CA SER A 487 -29.39 28.01 -20.66
C SER A 487 -27.95 28.33 -20.27
N ASP A 488 -27.45 29.49 -20.75
CA ASP A 488 -26.18 30.07 -20.29
C ASP A 488 -26.35 30.96 -19.05
N VAL A 489 -27.58 31.10 -18.55
CA VAL A 489 -27.87 31.81 -17.32
C VAL A 489 -27.76 30.87 -16.15
N ARG A 490 -26.94 31.25 -15.16
CA ARG A 490 -26.70 30.48 -13.95
C ARG A 490 -28.01 30.31 -13.15
N ASN A 491 -28.27 29.12 -12.68
CA ASN A 491 -29.37 28.85 -11.76
C ASN A 491 -28.91 29.15 -10.33
N ASP A 492 -29.33 30.29 -9.79
CA ASP A 492 -28.90 30.78 -8.47
C ASP A 492 -29.52 30.00 -7.30
N ASP A 493 -30.65 29.29 -7.50
CA ASP A 493 -31.23 28.42 -6.50
C ASP A 493 -30.44 27.11 -6.25
N MET A 494 -29.62 26.72 -7.21
CA MET A 494 -28.78 25.53 -7.13
C MET A 494 -27.30 25.84 -6.97
N SER A 495 -26.87 27.02 -7.37
CA SER A 495 -25.47 27.45 -7.33
C SER A 495 -25.06 27.94 -5.96
N TYR A 496 -23.84 27.64 -5.55
CA TYR A 496 -23.34 28.02 -4.22
C TYR A 496 -21.82 28.16 -4.18
N GLU A 497 -21.35 28.92 -3.20
CA GLU A 497 -19.95 28.94 -2.79
C GLU A 497 -19.75 28.10 -1.53
N PHE A 498 -18.59 27.47 -1.44
CA PHE A 498 -18.27 26.60 -0.33
C PHE A 498 -16.88 26.88 0.24
N TYR A 499 -16.84 27.16 1.52
CA TYR A 499 -15.62 27.39 2.29
C TYR A 499 -15.44 26.25 3.29
N ASN A 500 -14.26 25.65 3.33
CA ASN A 500 -13.89 24.62 4.30
C ASN A 500 -12.51 24.88 4.88
N THR A 501 -12.40 24.90 6.21
CA THR A 501 -11.12 25.02 6.89
C THR A 501 -11.04 23.98 8.00
N GLU A 502 -9.95 23.23 7.99
CA GLU A 502 -9.66 22.19 8.97
C GLU A 502 -8.28 22.39 9.58
N TYR A 503 -8.20 22.29 10.90
CA TYR A 503 -6.98 22.28 11.69
C TYR A 503 -6.94 21.03 12.56
N ILE A 504 -5.88 20.24 12.42
CA ILE A 504 -5.59 19.10 13.29
C ILE A 504 -4.24 19.35 13.93
N ASN A 505 -4.23 19.54 15.25
CA ASN A 505 -3.03 19.70 16.06
C ASN A 505 -2.85 18.43 16.89
N ALA A 506 -1.68 17.81 16.81
CA ALA A 506 -1.36 16.59 17.52
C ALA A 506 -0.01 16.66 18.22
N VAL A 507 0.02 16.09 19.43
CA VAL A 507 1.24 15.79 20.15
C VAL A 507 1.31 14.31 20.42
N TYR A 508 2.51 13.72 20.34
CA TYR A 508 2.69 12.32 20.68
C TYR A 508 3.99 12.06 21.43
N ALA A 509 3.98 10.98 22.20
CA ALA A 509 5.16 10.41 22.82
C ALA A 509 5.13 8.88 22.66
N THR A 510 6.30 8.29 22.37
CA THR A 510 6.49 6.83 22.39
C THR A 510 7.71 6.47 23.20
N VAL A 511 7.64 5.36 23.93
CA VAL A 511 8.75 4.78 24.68
C VAL A 511 8.98 3.38 24.17
N GLY A 512 10.17 3.16 23.62
CA GLY A 512 10.63 1.85 23.15
C GLY A 512 11.62 1.24 24.14
N TYR A 513 11.44 -0.05 24.43
CA TYR A 513 12.31 -0.83 25.29
C TYR A 513 12.70 -2.14 24.62
N SER A 514 14.00 -2.47 24.58
CA SER A 514 14.51 -3.71 24.01
C SER A 514 15.53 -4.34 24.96
N TYR A 515 15.27 -5.55 25.43
CA TYR A 515 16.15 -6.28 26.31
C TYR A 515 16.11 -7.79 25.99
N GLY A 516 17.28 -8.32 25.64
CA GLY A 516 17.40 -9.72 25.24
C GLY A 516 16.47 -10.05 24.05
N LYS A 517 15.54 -10.96 24.26
CA LYS A 517 14.59 -11.43 23.25
C LYS A 517 13.27 -10.62 23.18
N LEU A 518 13.08 -9.69 24.12
CA LEU A 518 11.85 -8.89 24.20
C LEU A 518 12.10 -7.47 23.71
N SER A 519 11.28 -7.02 22.78
CA SER A 519 11.21 -5.62 22.35
C SER A 519 9.76 -5.14 22.47
N GLY A 520 9.59 -3.90 22.94
CA GLY A 520 8.27 -3.31 23.08
C GLY A 520 8.28 -1.82 22.83
N GLN A 521 7.14 -1.28 22.43
CA GLN A 521 6.89 0.14 22.27
C GLN A 521 5.52 0.48 22.81
N LEU A 522 5.44 1.48 23.66
CA LEU A 522 4.20 2.11 24.13
C LEU A 522 4.13 3.52 23.57
N GLY A 523 2.98 3.92 23.08
CA GLY A 523 2.78 5.25 22.53
C GLY A 523 1.42 5.84 22.92
N LEU A 524 1.38 7.15 23.04
CA LEU A 524 0.16 7.92 23.20
C LEU A 524 0.23 9.16 22.31
N ARG A 525 -0.83 9.39 21.56
CA ARG A 525 -1.04 10.59 20.75
C ARG A 525 -2.35 11.24 21.17
N GLY A 526 -2.34 12.57 21.34
CA GLY A 526 -3.53 13.39 21.54
C GLY A 526 -3.73 14.34 20.37
N GLU A 527 -4.93 14.43 19.86
CA GLU A 527 -5.30 15.33 18.76
C GLU A 527 -6.45 16.25 19.13
N ILE A 528 -6.35 17.50 18.68
CA ILE A 528 -7.42 18.49 18.67
C ILE A 528 -7.77 18.79 17.21
N THR A 529 -9.00 18.48 16.83
CA THR A 529 -9.53 18.76 15.48
C THR A 529 -10.54 19.88 15.55
N ASN A 530 -10.38 20.89 14.70
CA ASN A 530 -11.33 21.97 14.46
C ASN A 530 -11.71 21.94 12.99
N LEU A 531 -12.99 21.81 12.70
CA LEU A 531 -13.56 21.74 11.37
C LEU A 531 -14.63 22.81 11.21
N ASN A 532 -14.43 23.72 10.25
CA ASN A 532 -15.35 24.81 9.95
C ASN A 532 -15.72 24.75 8.46
N GLY A 533 -17.00 24.55 8.19
CA GLY A 533 -17.58 24.56 6.84
C GLY A 533 -18.65 25.62 6.74
N ARG A 534 -18.72 26.32 5.60
CA ARG A 534 -19.76 27.32 5.31
C ARG A 534 -20.16 27.22 3.84
N LYS A 535 -21.45 27.11 3.61
CA LYS A 535 -22.09 27.17 2.30
C LYS A 535 -22.83 28.51 2.18
N GLU A 536 -22.58 29.24 1.11
CA GLU A 536 -23.24 30.49 0.80
C GLU A 536 -24.03 30.35 -0.50
N MET A 537 -25.29 30.76 -0.47
CA MET A 537 -26.21 30.81 -1.61
C MET A 537 -26.75 32.24 -1.78
N LEU A 538 -27.04 32.66 -3.02
CA LEU A 538 -27.38 34.04 -3.31
C LEU A 538 -28.70 34.47 -2.65
N PHE A 539 -29.68 33.58 -2.54
CA PHE A 539 -31.06 33.88 -2.08
C PHE A 539 -31.54 33.00 -0.92
N LYS A 540 -30.68 32.22 -0.28
CA LYS A 540 -31.03 31.33 0.84
C LYS A 540 -30.15 31.60 2.05
N GLU A 541 -30.59 31.16 3.24
CA GLU A 541 -29.77 31.22 4.45
C GLU A 541 -28.48 30.39 4.27
N ASN A 542 -27.41 30.94 4.85
CA ASN A 542 -26.10 30.29 4.79
C ASN A 542 -26.03 29.15 5.79
N ASP A 543 -25.64 27.95 5.31
CA ASP A 543 -25.43 26.80 6.15
C ASP A 543 -24.01 26.79 6.69
N SER A 544 -23.86 26.49 7.99
CA SER A 544 -22.53 26.34 8.61
C SER A 544 -22.43 25.08 9.45
N ILE A 545 -21.27 24.46 9.41
CA ILE A 545 -20.90 23.30 10.23
C ILE A 545 -19.64 23.66 11.02
N ASN A 546 -19.74 23.63 12.35
CA ASN A 546 -18.61 23.86 13.23
C ASN A 546 -18.48 22.67 14.19
N LYS A 547 -17.40 21.87 14.02
CA LYS A 547 -17.14 20.73 14.90
C LYS A 547 -15.76 20.85 15.52
N GLN A 548 -15.70 20.60 16.84
CA GLN A 548 -14.44 20.48 17.58
C GLN A 548 -14.48 19.21 18.44
N TYR A 549 -13.40 18.43 18.38
CA TYR A 549 -13.26 17.25 19.21
C TYR A 549 -11.80 16.96 19.57
N ILE A 550 -11.63 16.32 20.75
CA ILE A 550 -10.31 15.90 21.27
C ILE A 550 -10.32 14.36 21.32
N SER A 551 -9.28 13.76 20.75
CA SER A 551 -9.21 12.30 20.62
C SER A 551 -7.85 11.75 21.07
N PRO A 552 -7.84 10.80 22.03
CA PRO A 552 -6.62 10.07 22.41
C PRO A 552 -6.43 8.81 21.56
N PHE A 553 -5.17 8.51 21.19
CA PHE A 553 -4.80 7.36 20.38
C PHE A 553 -3.65 6.59 21.05
N PRO A 554 -3.95 5.68 21.98
CA PRO A 554 -2.95 4.77 22.56
C PRO A 554 -2.50 3.71 21.55
N THR A 555 -1.23 3.32 21.64
CA THR A 555 -0.63 2.23 20.84
C THR A 555 0.29 1.37 21.69
N VAL A 556 0.28 0.07 21.42
CA VAL A 556 1.15 -0.92 22.07
C VAL A 556 1.71 -1.85 21.01
N HIS A 557 3.02 -2.05 21.00
CA HIS A 557 3.68 -3.07 20.17
C HIS A 557 4.62 -3.87 21.05
N LEU A 558 4.51 -5.18 21.01
CA LEU A 558 5.38 -6.13 21.70
C LEU A 558 5.90 -7.14 20.69
N SER A 559 7.17 -7.46 20.72
CA SER A 559 7.79 -8.50 19.92
C SER A 559 8.68 -9.38 20.80
N TYR A 560 8.53 -10.68 20.69
CA TYR A 560 9.35 -11.65 21.38
C TYR A 560 10.06 -12.56 20.37
N GLN A 561 11.40 -12.52 20.36
CA GLN A 561 12.23 -13.37 19.53
C GLN A 561 12.34 -14.75 20.20
N ILE A 562 11.56 -15.72 19.70
CA ILE A 562 11.51 -17.09 20.27
C ILE A 562 12.85 -17.78 20.00
N THR A 563 13.26 -17.78 18.72
CA THR A 563 14.57 -18.24 18.24
C THR A 563 15.10 -17.22 17.22
N ASP A 564 16.31 -17.36 16.73
CA ASP A 564 16.86 -16.49 15.67
C ASP A 564 16.02 -16.50 14.37
N MET A 565 15.20 -17.54 14.19
CA MET A 565 14.35 -17.72 13.01
C MET A 565 12.85 -17.50 13.28
N GLN A 566 12.45 -17.26 14.53
CA GLN A 566 11.03 -17.22 14.92
C GLN A 566 10.74 -16.03 15.83
N SER A 567 9.71 -15.28 15.52
CA SER A 567 9.23 -14.22 16.40
C SER A 567 7.70 -14.21 16.51
N ALA A 568 7.22 -13.79 17.67
CA ALA A 568 5.82 -13.51 17.94
C ALA A 568 5.65 -12.01 18.21
N GLN A 569 4.55 -11.43 17.74
CA GLN A 569 4.26 -10.00 17.87
C GLN A 569 2.83 -9.81 18.36
N LEU A 570 2.62 -8.88 19.29
CA LEU A 570 1.30 -8.42 19.72
C LEU A 570 1.24 -6.93 19.53
N SER A 571 0.18 -6.44 18.89
CA SER A 571 -0.03 -5.03 18.70
C SER A 571 -1.45 -4.61 18.99
N TYR A 572 -1.59 -3.38 19.51
CA TYR A 572 -2.85 -2.68 19.71
C TYR A 572 -2.71 -1.26 19.20
N SER A 573 -3.75 -0.75 18.51
CA SER A 573 -3.85 0.65 18.15
C SER A 573 -5.30 1.11 18.09
N ARG A 574 -5.54 2.36 18.49
CA ARG A 574 -6.80 3.06 18.27
C ARG A 574 -6.67 4.00 17.08
N ARG A 575 -7.69 4.02 16.21
CA ARG A 575 -7.73 4.77 14.95
C ARG A 575 -9.00 5.58 14.84
N ILE A 576 -9.00 6.59 13.92
CA ILE A 576 -10.15 7.45 13.63
C ILE A 576 -10.40 7.47 12.11
N ASN A 577 -11.67 7.60 11.74
CA ASN A 577 -12.10 8.05 10.41
C ASN A 577 -12.96 9.29 10.58
N ARG A 578 -12.49 10.40 10.05
CA ARG A 578 -13.21 11.66 10.11
C ARG A 578 -14.23 11.72 8.98
N PRO A 579 -15.47 12.20 9.26
CA PRO A 579 -16.43 12.39 8.19
C PRO A 579 -15.88 13.43 7.20
N ASN A 580 -16.05 13.16 5.92
CA ASN A 580 -15.73 14.11 4.87
C ASN A 580 -16.74 15.27 4.91
N MET A 581 -16.28 16.52 4.73
CA MET A 581 -17.13 17.69 4.74
C MET A 581 -18.31 17.58 3.74
N TRP A 582 -18.11 16.99 2.58
CA TRP A 582 -19.17 16.71 1.60
C TRP A 582 -20.28 15.81 2.14
N THR A 583 -19.92 14.85 2.98
CA THR A 583 -20.85 13.91 3.61
C THR A 583 -21.68 14.60 4.69
N MET A 584 -21.16 15.70 5.26
CA MET A 584 -21.83 16.47 6.33
C MET A 584 -22.61 17.67 5.81
N MET A 585 -22.16 18.28 4.69
CA MET A 585 -22.78 19.51 4.19
C MET A 585 -24.26 19.27 3.85
N PRO A 586 -25.19 20.10 4.37
CA PRO A 586 -26.60 19.97 4.08
C PRO A 586 -26.94 20.49 2.68
N ASN A 587 -26.31 19.86 1.66
CA ASN A 587 -26.56 20.13 0.26
C ASN A 587 -27.48 19.06 -0.31
N VAL A 588 -28.64 19.46 -0.85
CA VAL A 588 -29.59 18.54 -1.48
C VAL A 588 -29.42 18.64 -3.00
N ASP A 589 -28.97 17.58 -3.62
CA ASP A 589 -28.82 17.47 -5.07
C ASP A 589 -30.06 16.79 -5.66
N LEU A 590 -30.92 17.60 -6.27
CA LEU A 590 -32.16 17.19 -6.99
C LEU A 590 -31.94 17.01 -8.50
N SER A 591 -30.70 17.17 -8.97
CA SER A 591 -30.37 17.19 -10.40
C SER A 591 -30.55 15.86 -11.11
N ASN A 592 -30.57 14.75 -10.39
CA ASN A 592 -30.86 13.44 -10.96
C ASN A 592 -32.36 13.15 -10.80
N PRO A 593 -33.12 12.89 -11.89
CA PRO A 593 -34.56 12.60 -11.81
C PRO A 593 -34.87 11.33 -11.01
N GLU A 594 -33.90 10.41 -10.85
CA GLU A 594 -34.08 9.12 -10.19
C GLU A 594 -33.56 9.10 -8.74
N HIS A 595 -32.66 10.02 -8.39
CA HIS A 595 -31.95 10.02 -7.12
C HIS A 595 -31.85 11.40 -6.49
N ILE A 596 -32.19 11.47 -5.21
CA ILE A 596 -31.92 12.64 -4.37
C ILE A 596 -30.67 12.32 -3.54
N ARG A 597 -29.67 13.16 -3.58
CA ARG A 597 -28.47 13.01 -2.76
C ARG A 597 -28.31 14.18 -1.81
N PHE A 598 -28.01 13.89 -0.56
CA PHE A 598 -27.77 14.97 0.42
C PHE A 598 -26.76 14.54 1.47
N GLY A 599 -26.06 15.54 2.04
CA GLY A 599 -25.16 15.33 3.15
C GLY A 599 -25.92 15.32 4.48
N ASN A 600 -25.31 14.74 5.51
CA ASN A 600 -25.87 14.66 6.86
C ASN A 600 -24.97 15.40 7.85
N PRO A 601 -25.37 16.60 8.38
CA PRO A 601 -24.55 17.37 9.30
C PRO A 601 -24.30 16.68 10.65
N ASN A 602 -25.13 15.68 11.00
CA ASN A 602 -25.08 14.99 12.29
C ASN A 602 -24.07 13.84 12.34
N ILE A 603 -23.30 13.60 11.26
CA ILE A 603 -22.32 12.53 11.25
C ILE A 603 -21.16 12.80 12.20
N ASP A 604 -20.87 11.84 13.07
CA ASP A 604 -19.75 11.83 13.99
C ASP A 604 -18.57 10.99 13.48
N PRO A 605 -17.35 11.23 13.99
CA PRO A 605 -16.19 10.39 13.65
C PRO A 605 -16.37 8.93 14.08
N GLU A 606 -15.81 8.02 13.28
CA GLU A 606 -15.70 6.61 13.66
C GLU A 606 -14.40 6.36 14.43
N TYR A 607 -14.45 5.46 15.41
CA TYR A 607 -13.26 5.00 16.13
C TYR A 607 -13.11 3.48 16.00
N THR A 608 -11.89 3.02 15.68
CA THR A 608 -11.56 1.60 15.62
C THR A 608 -10.49 1.25 16.63
N ASP A 609 -10.77 0.26 17.44
CA ASP A 609 -9.81 -0.43 18.30
C ASP A 609 -9.37 -1.74 17.61
N ALA A 610 -8.06 -1.93 17.40
CA ALA A 610 -7.50 -3.06 16.69
C ALA A 610 -6.46 -3.79 17.54
N VAL A 611 -6.61 -5.12 17.64
CA VAL A 611 -5.63 -6.02 18.28
C VAL A 611 -5.17 -7.02 17.24
N GLU A 612 -3.86 -7.29 17.17
CA GLU A 612 -3.28 -8.28 16.26
C GLU A 612 -2.19 -9.09 16.96
N LEU A 613 -2.26 -10.42 16.82
CA LEU A 613 -1.24 -11.38 17.23
C LEU A 613 -0.61 -11.97 15.98
N GLY A 614 0.67 -11.65 15.74
CA GLY A 614 1.46 -12.10 14.60
C GLY A 614 2.48 -13.17 15.02
N TYR A 615 2.79 -14.09 14.11
CA TYR A 615 3.88 -15.03 14.23
C TYR A 615 4.61 -15.14 12.90
N SER A 616 5.93 -15.09 12.95
CA SER A 616 6.79 -15.25 11.78
C SER A 616 7.86 -16.34 11.99
N ILE A 617 8.14 -17.09 10.93
CA ILE A 617 9.25 -18.03 10.84
C ILE A 617 10.02 -17.81 9.54
N ILE A 618 11.34 -17.62 9.64
CA ILE A 618 12.24 -17.39 8.53
C ILE A 618 13.19 -18.56 8.43
N LEU A 619 12.99 -19.43 7.44
CA LEU A 619 13.84 -20.56 7.12
C LEU A 619 14.68 -20.24 5.86
N PRO A 620 15.75 -20.97 5.55
CA PRO A 620 16.62 -20.66 4.41
C PRO A 620 15.93 -20.55 3.03
N LYS A 621 14.81 -21.26 2.85
CA LYS A 621 14.04 -21.28 1.59
C LYS A 621 12.57 -20.92 1.76
N THR A 622 12.11 -20.70 2.99
CA THR A 622 10.69 -20.52 3.30
C THR A 622 10.54 -19.43 4.36
N THR A 623 9.75 -18.43 4.07
CA THR A 623 9.29 -17.47 5.09
C THR A 623 7.78 -17.64 5.23
N ILE A 624 7.31 -17.82 6.46
CA ILE A 624 5.89 -17.92 6.78
C ILE A 624 5.57 -16.81 7.77
N PHE A 625 4.54 -16.05 7.45
CA PHE A 625 3.92 -15.10 8.37
C PHE A 625 2.45 -15.45 8.53
N THR A 626 1.97 -15.46 9.75
CA THR A 626 0.55 -15.61 10.08
C THR A 626 0.15 -14.59 11.14
N SER A 627 -1.06 -14.06 11.05
CA SER A 627 -1.60 -13.19 12.08
C SER A 627 -3.08 -13.45 12.33
N ALA A 628 -3.49 -13.41 13.60
CA ALA A 628 -4.87 -13.33 14.02
C ALA A 628 -5.17 -11.91 14.42
N TYR A 629 -6.30 -11.36 13.95
CA TYR A 629 -6.67 -9.97 14.24
C TYR A 629 -8.14 -9.84 14.62
N TYR A 630 -8.40 -8.83 15.46
CA TYR A 630 -9.73 -8.39 15.86
C TYR A 630 -9.78 -6.87 15.78
N ARG A 631 -10.80 -6.33 15.13
CA ARG A 631 -11.04 -4.90 14.99
C ARG A 631 -12.48 -4.60 15.29
N GLN A 632 -12.73 -3.64 16.17
CA GLN A 632 -14.05 -3.14 16.47
C GLN A 632 -14.13 -1.66 16.11
N THR A 633 -15.06 -1.31 15.25
CA THR A 633 -15.39 0.06 14.85
C THR A 633 -16.70 0.47 15.46
N ASN A 634 -16.70 1.59 16.18
CA ASN A 634 -17.88 2.23 16.74
C ASN A 634 -18.25 3.46 15.91
N ASN A 635 -19.51 3.78 15.79
CA ASN A 635 -20.09 4.87 14.99
C ASN A 635 -19.68 4.80 13.50
N ARG A 636 -19.69 3.61 12.91
CA ARG A 636 -19.26 3.42 11.51
C ARG A 636 -20.08 4.25 10.55
N ILE A 637 -19.43 5.09 9.73
CA ILE A 637 -20.08 5.87 8.67
C ILE A 637 -20.36 4.93 7.47
N SER A 638 -21.62 4.92 7.00
CA SER A 638 -22.03 4.07 5.89
C SER A 638 -23.01 4.80 4.98
N TRP A 639 -22.85 4.59 3.69
CA TRP A 639 -23.83 5.01 2.71
C TRP A 639 -25.12 4.24 2.91
N PHE A 640 -26.22 4.98 2.82
CA PHE A 640 -27.57 4.47 3.01
C PHE A 640 -28.46 4.92 1.86
N ASN A 641 -29.17 3.97 1.26
CA ASN A 641 -30.12 4.20 0.19
C ASN A 641 -31.51 3.77 0.65
N PHE A 642 -32.51 4.59 0.38
CA PHE A 642 -33.90 4.33 0.74
C PHE A 642 -34.86 5.01 -0.26
N LEU A 643 -36.11 4.58 -0.29
CA LEU A 643 -37.14 5.22 -1.10
C LEU A 643 -37.50 6.60 -0.47
N TRP A 644 -37.45 7.67 -1.27
CA TRP A 644 -37.74 9.01 -0.80
C TRP A 644 -39.24 9.22 -0.62
N THR A 645 -39.72 9.06 0.60
CA THR A 645 -41.09 9.29 1.04
C THR A 645 -41.08 10.13 2.32
N GLU A 646 -42.18 10.84 2.60
CA GLU A 646 -42.32 11.61 3.84
C GLU A 646 -42.13 10.73 5.07
N GLU A 647 -42.68 9.51 5.07
CA GLU A 647 -42.52 8.53 6.14
C GLU A 647 -41.06 8.16 6.38
N ASN A 648 -40.33 7.81 5.30
CA ASN A 648 -38.93 7.42 5.40
C ASN A 648 -38.04 8.62 5.82
N ALA A 649 -38.29 9.82 5.29
CA ALA A 649 -37.56 11.02 5.68
C ALA A 649 -37.67 11.28 7.19
N ARG A 650 -38.87 11.23 7.74
CA ARG A 650 -39.15 11.39 9.19
C ARG A 650 -38.54 10.24 10.02
N LYS A 651 -38.71 8.99 9.55
CA LYS A 651 -38.15 7.79 10.22
C LYS A 651 -36.64 7.87 10.43
N TYR A 652 -35.92 8.41 9.45
CA TYR A 652 -34.45 8.49 9.50
C TYR A 652 -33.90 9.86 9.93
N GLY A 653 -34.80 10.82 10.34
CA GLY A 653 -34.39 12.14 10.86
C GLY A 653 -33.96 13.14 9.79
N PHE A 654 -34.51 13.03 8.59
CA PHE A 654 -34.22 13.92 7.46
C PHE A 654 -35.38 14.84 7.13
N ASP A 655 -36.19 15.23 8.13
CA ASP A 655 -37.34 16.15 7.97
C ASP A 655 -36.95 17.45 7.28
N TRP A 656 -35.76 18.00 7.61
CA TRP A 656 -35.24 19.22 7.02
C TRP A 656 -35.04 19.16 5.49
N VAL A 657 -34.87 17.96 4.92
CA VAL A 657 -34.75 17.77 3.48
C VAL A 657 -36.10 17.89 2.79
N LEU A 658 -37.21 17.61 3.47
CA LEU A 658 -38.56 17.73 2.93
C LEU A 658 -38.87 19.16 2.51
N ASP A 659 -38.44 20.14 3.31
CA ASP A 659 -38.64 21.57 3.02
C ASP A 659 -37.90 22.04 1.76
N ILE A 660 -36.77 21.40 1.44
CA ILE A 660 -35.94 21.68 0.27
C ILE A 660 -36.42 20.88 -0.95
N ALA A 661 -36.76 19.62 -0.76
CA ALA A 661 -37.17 18.71 -1.84
C ALA A 661 -38.61 19.00 -2.34
N GLY A 662 -39.46 19.63 -1.52
CA GLY A 662 -40.79 20.06 -1.91
C GLY A 662 -41.60 19.00 -2.68
N ASP A 663 -42.02 19.37 -3.89
CA ASP A 663 -42.81 18.50 -4.77
C ASP A 663 -42.14 17.21 -5.25
N GLU A 664 -40.86 16.95 -4.90
CA GLU A 664 -40.14 15.71 -5.24
C GLU A 664 -40.41 14.54 -4.27
N VAL A 665 -41.18 14.81 -3.21
CA VAL A 665 -41.61 13.80 -2.23
C VAL A 665 -42.59 12.82 -2.91
N ASP A 666 -42.50 11.55 -2.55
CA ASP A 666 -43.37 10.46 -2.99
C ASP A 666 -43.46 10.21 -4.52
N LYS A 667 -42.50 10.77 -5.30
CA LYS A 667 -42.41 10.53 -6.76
C LYS A 667 -41.68 9.24 -7.14
N GLY A 668 -41.41 8.33 -6.19
CA GLY A 668 -40.69 7.08 -6.42
C GLY A 668 -39.19 7.24 -6.59
N LYS A 669 -38.61 8.41 -6.24
CA LYS A 669 -37.15 8.64 -6.26
C LYS A 669 -36.46 7.90 -5.13
N LEU A 670 -35.18 7.59 -5.30
CA LEU A 670 -34.34 7.05 -4.27
C LEU A 670 -33.53 8.17 -3.61
N ALA A 671 -33.46 8.14 -2.28
CA ALA A 671 -32.57 9.01 -1.52
C ALA A 671 -31.26 8.28 -1.23
N GLN A 672 -30.14 9.01 -1.25
CA GLN A 672 -28.83 8.54 -0.85
C GLN A 672 -28.17 9.54 0.09
N THR A 673 -27.77 9.08 1.27
CA THR A 673 -27.04 9.85 2.26
C THR A 673 -26.08 8.98 3.07
N SER A 674 -25.47 9.51 4.10
CA SER A 674 -24.63 8.76 5.04
C SER A 674 -25.20 8.77 6.45
N LEU A 675 -25.04 7.66 7.17
CA LEU A 675 -25.42 7.49 8.57
C LEU A 675 -24.28 6.88 9.39
N ASN A 676 -24.24 7.18 10.68
CA ASN A 676 -23.46 6.42 11.65
C ASN A 676 -24.20 5.13 12.03
N ILE A 677 -23.54 3.98 11.87
CA ILE A 677 -24.00 2.67 12.34
C ILE A 677 -23.29 2.37 13.66
N GLU A 678 -23.99 1.81 14.63
CA GLU A 678 -23.48 1.68 15.99
C GLU A 678 -22.16 0.91 16.07
N LYS A 679 -22.08 -0.27 15.46
CA LYS A 679 -20.93 -1.16 15.62
C LYS A 679 -20.65 -2.02 14.40
N SER A 680 -19.35 -2.17 14.09
CA SER A 680 -18.88 -3.16 13.12
C SER A 680 -17.65 -3.89 13.67
N VAL A 681 -17.61 -5.22 13.56
CA VAL A 681 -16.49 -6.04 14.02
C VAL A 681 -15.94 -6.84 12.85
N ASN A 682 -14.61 -6.80 12.69
CA ASN A 682 -13.86 -7.61 11.73
C ASN A 682 -12.83 -8.45 12.48
N TYR A 683 -12.84 -9.78 12.30
CA TYR A 683 -11.88 -10.69 12.90
C TYR A 683 -11.44 -11.73 11.87
N GLY A 684 -10.17 -12.14 11.92
CA GLY A 684 -9.69 -13.05 10.90
C GLY A 684 -8.29 -13.58 11.13
N LEU A 685 -7.89 -14.41 10.16
CA LEU A 685 -6.57 -15.01 10.06
C LEU A 685 -5.95 -14.65 8.71
N GLU A 686 -4.72 -14.18 8.72
CA GLU A 686 -3.91 -13.94 7.53
C GLU A 686 -2.76 -14.95 7.50
N LEU A 687 -2.48 -15.51 6.32
CA LEU A 687 -1.35 -16.39 6.06
C LEU A 687 -0.60 -15.90 4.84
N ILE A 688 0.72 -15.74 4.97
CA ILE A 688 1.61 -15.38 3.86
C ILE A 688 2.78 -16.37 3.86
N ILE A 689 3.07 -16.98 2.71
CA ILE A 689 4.14 -17.92 2.51
C ILE A 689 4.99 -17.47 1.33
N ASP A 690 6.27 -17.21 1.58
CA ASP A 690 7.30 -17.03 0.57
C ASP A 690 8.12 -18.31 0.47
N GLN A 691 8.06 -19.00 -0.67
CA GLN A 691 8.75 -20.28 -0.88
C GLN A 691 9.70 -20.19 -2.07
N GLN A 692 10.98 -20.45 -1.83
CA GLN A 692 11.95 -20.73 -2.87
C GLN A 692 11.90 -22.24 -3.22
N ILE A 693 11.20 -22.59 -4.30
CA ILE A 693 11.05 -23.99 -4.74
C ILE A 693 12.41 -24.52 -5.25
N THR A 694 13.05 -23.73 -6.13
CA THR A 694 14.40 -23.97 -6.65
C THR A 694 15.20 -22.68 -6.65
N LYS A 695 16.48 -22.68 -7.02
CA LYS A 695 17.28 -21.44 -7.17
C LYS A 695 16.71 -20.48 -8.21
N TRP A 696 15.96 -20.97 -9.19
CA TRP A 696 15.40 -20.20 -10.29
C TRP A 696 13.88 -19.99 -10.19
N TRP A 697 13.17 -20.67 -9.25
CA TRP A 697 11.72 -20.59 -9.10
C TRP A 697 11.30 -20.25 -7.67
N LYS A 698 10.58 -19.15 -7.52
CA LYS A 698 10.01 -18.65 -6.25
C LYS A 698 8.50 -18.51 -6.37
N VAL A 699 7.79 -18.80 -5.29
CA VAL A 699 6.33 -18.69 -5.20
C VAL A 699 5.98 -17.94 -3.92
N ASN A 700 5.11 -16.92 -4.04
CA ASN A 700 4.48 -16.24 -2.93
C ASN A 700 2.99 -16.55 -2.92
N ILE A 701 2.47 -17.00 -1.79
CA ILE A 701 1.06 -17.30 -1.56
C ILE A 701 0.60 -16.45 -0.39
N SER A 702 -0.54 -15.77 -0.55
CA SER A 702 -1.22 -15.12 0.57
C SER A 702 -2.70 -15.48 0.60
N ALA A 703 -3.23 -15.70 1.79
CA ALA A 703 -4.64 -15.94 2.05
C ALA A 703 -5.10 -15.16 3.28
N ASN A 704 -6.29 -14.59 3.21
CA ASN A 704 -6.91 -13.88 4.32
C ASN A 704 -8.34 -14.42 4.48
N LEU A 705 -8.65 -14.94 5.67
CA LEU A 705 -9.95 -15.51 6.03
C LEU A 705 -10.54 -14.64 7.13
N PHE A 706 -11.72 -14.06 6.92
CA PHE A 706 -12.27 -13.13 7.89
C PHE A 706 -13.78 -13.15 8.00
N GLY A 707 -14.23 -12.96 9.24
CA GLY A 707 -15.63 -12.72 9.58
C GLY A 707 -15.90 -11.23 9.75
N ASN A 708 -17.06 -10.78 9.25
CA ASN A 708 -17.60 -9.46 9.48
C ASN A 708 -18.92 -9.58 10.23
N TYR A 709 -19.07 -8.78 11.28
CA TYR A 709 -20.31 -8.52 11.99
C TYR A 709 -20.61 -7.03 11.88
N THR A 710 -21.81 -6.65 11.47
CA THR A 710 -22.25 -5.26 11.44
C THR A 710 -23.64 -5.18 12.05
N ASP A 711 -23.76 -4.33 13.07
CA ASP A 711 -25.03 -3.97 13.66
C ASP A 711 -25.68 -2.88 12.81
N ALA A 712 -26.59 -3.27 11.94
CA ALA A 712 -27.33 -2.39 11.04
C ALA A 712 -28.78 -2.19 11.52
N THR A 713 -29.04 -2.31 12.81
CA THR A 713 -30.40 -2.26 13.42
C THR A 713 -31.11 -0.95 13.11
N ILE A 714 -30.36 0.17 13.08
CA ILE A 714 -30.87 1.50 12.74
C ILE A 714 -31.38 1.60 11.28
N ILE A 715 -30.84 0.77 10.38
CA ILE A 715 -31.17 0.81 8.94
C ILE A 715 -32.30 -0.19 8.62
N ASN A 716 -32.11 -1.47 8.94
CA ASN A 716 -33.00 -2.55 8.49
C ASN A 716 -33.45 -3.49 9.63
N ASN A 717 -33.26 -3.09 10.88
CA ASN A 717 -33.51 -3.93 12.05
C ASN A 717 -32.78 -5.30 11.99
N LYS A 718 -31.60 -5.35 11.33
CA LYS A 718 -30.88 -6.60 11.04
C LYS A 718 -29.42 -6.52 11.46
N GLU A 719 -28.94 -7.60 12.03
CA GLU A 719 -27.50 -7.88 12.17
C GLU A 719 -27.02 -8.57 10.88
N ILE A 720 -25.89 -8.12 10.35
CA ILE A 720 -25.26 -8.70 9.17
C ILE A 720 -24.01 -9.46 9.58
N LYS A 721 -24.03 -10.77 9.33
CA LYS A 721 -22.87 -11.66 9.55
C LYS A 721 -22.43 -12.23 8.21
N SER A 722 -21.13 -12.13 7.91
CA SER A 722 -20.57 -12.72 6.71
C SER A 722 -19.20 -13.33 7.01
N PHE A 723 -18.88 -14.41 6.31
CA PHE A 723 -17.54 -14.98 6.24
C PHE A 723 -17.03 -14.78 4.82
N ASN A 724 -15.81 -14.26 4.71
CA ASN A 724 -15.17 -13.92 3.46
C ASN A 724 -13.74 -14.45 3.42
N TRP A 725 -13.19 -14.61 2.23
CA TRP A 725 -11.78 -14.91 2.06
C TRP A 725 -11.26 -14.40 0.73
N ASP A 726 -9.97 -14.11 0.70
CA ASP A 726 -9.23 -13.78 -0.51
C ASP A 726 -7.91 -14.55 -0.53
N ALA A 727 -7.44 -14.85 -1.74
CA ALA A 727 -6.16 -15.52 -1.95
C ALA A 727 -5.43 -14.94 -3.16
N LYS A 728 -4.10 -14.83 -3.05
CA LYS A 728 -3.21 -14.40 -4.13
C LYS A 728 -2.05 -15.38 -4.28
N LEU A 729 -1.68 -15.65 -5.52
CA LEU A 729 -0.53 -16.46 -5.90
C LEU A 729 0.36 -15.64 -6.83
N ASN A 730 1.63 -15.49 -6.51
CA ASN A 730 2.64 -14.94 -7.40
C ASN A 730 3.73 -15.98 -7.62
N SER A 731 4.03 -16.31 -8.87
CA SER A 731 5.07 -17.24 -9.26
C SER A 731 6.11 -16.54 -10.13
N THR A 732 7.38 -16.59 -9.73
CA THR A 732 8.49 -15.93 -10.42
C THR A 732 9.54 -16.96 -10.81
N MET A 733 9.86 -17.03 -12.10
CA MET A 733 10.85 -17.93 -12.68
C MET A 733 11.99 -17.11 -13.30
N ASN A 734 13.20 -17.23 -12.76
CA ASN A 734 14.43 -16.62 -13.30
C ASN A 734 15.14 -17.65 -14.18
N LEU A 735 15.07 -17.46 -15.48
CA LEU A 735 15.60 -18.41 -16.47
C LEU A 735 17.00 -18.00 -16.93
N PRO A 736 17.81 -18.93 -17.51
CA PRO A 736 19.09 -18.62 -18.10
C PRO A 736 18.99 -17.50 -19.16
N GLY A 737 20.08 -16.73 -19.32
CA GLY A 737 20.12 -15.63 -20.27
C GLY A 737 19.36 -14.39 -19.82
N GLU A 738 19.22 -14.13 -18.51
CA GLU A 738 18.60 -12.91 -17.96
C GLU A 738 17.12 -12.76 -18.34
N TRP A 739 16.40 -13.86 -18.50
CA TRP A 739 14.95 -13.88 -18.64
C TRP A 739 14.26 -14.07 -17.29
N THR A 740 13.17 -13.36 -17.07
CA THR A 740 12.27 -13.61 -15.92
C THR A 740 10.84 -13.72 -16.43
N ILE A 741 10.12 -14.76 -15.99
CA ILE A 741 8.68 -14.92 -16.20
C ILE A 741 8.00 -14.81 -14.85
N GLN A 742 6.94 -14.01 -14.78
CA GLN A 742 6.11 -13.91 -13.58
C GLN A 742 4.65 -14.08 -13.94
N THR A 743 3.94 -14.91 -13.17
CA THR A 743 2.48 -15.06 -13.23
C THR A 743 1.86 -14.67 -11.90
N SER A 744 0.71 -14.01 -11.94
CA SER A 744 -0.11 -13.75 -10.76
C SER A 744 -1.53 -14.26 -10.96
N ALA A 745 -2.13 -14.77 -9.90
CA ALA A 745 -3.54 -15.15 -9.85
C ALA A 745 -4.15 -14.62 -8.56
N MET A 746 -5.34 -14.03 -8.65
CA MET A 746 -6.06 -13.42 -7.54
C MET A 746 -7.49 -13.89 -7.52
N TYR A 747 -7.96 -14.31 -6.35
CA TYR A 747 -9.33 -14.71 -6.10
C TYR A 747 -9.88 -13.96 -4.89
N PHE A 748 -11.05 -13.40 -5.04
CA PHE A 748 -11.84 -12.78 -3.97
C PHE A 748 -13.18 -13.51 -3.90
N ALA A 749 -13.51 -14.04 -2.74
CA ALA A 749 -14.78 -14.72 -2.52
C ALA A 749 -15.97 -13.74 -2.57
N ALA A 750 -17.17 -14.26 -2.80
CA ALA A 750 -18.38 -13.46 -2.66
C ALA A 750 -18.49 -12.90 -1.24
N SER A 751 -18.98 -11.66 -1.11
CA SER A 751 -19.07 -10.97 0.18
C SER A 751 -20.41 -10.28 0.36
N LYS A 752 -20.95 -10.31 1.60
CA LYS A 752 -22.15 -9.55 1.97
C LYS A 752 -21.77 -8.12 2.32
N THR A 753 -22.61 -7.17 1.89
CA THR A 753 -22.56 -5.76 2.26
C THR A 753 -23.75 -5.41 3.15
N ILE A 754 -23.88 -4.18 3.63
CA ILE A 754 -25.00 -3.74 4.47
C ILE A 754 -26.34 -3.88 3.74
N GLN A 755 -26.35 -3.56 2.45
CA GLN A 755 -27.55 -3.62 1.60
C GLN A 755 -27.30 -4.52 0.38
N GLY A 756 -26.82 -5.77 0.57
CA GLY A 756 -26.69 -6.73 -0.53
C GLY A 756 -25.44 -7.59 -0.51
N GLU A 757 -24.93 -7.90 -1.70
CA GLU A 757 -23.76 -8.78 -1.86
C GLU A 757 -22.94 -8.44 -3.11
N ARG A 758 -21.65 -8.79 -3.07
CA ARG A 758 -20.72 -8.77 -4.21
C ARG A 758 -20.40 -10.20 -4.60
N ALA A 759 -20.42 -10.50 -5.89
CA ALA A 759 -20.06 -11.81 -6.42
C ALA A 759 -18.55 -12.07 -6.30
N ALA A 760 -18.16 -13.34 -6.33
CA ALA A 760 -16.76 -13.74 -6.38
C ALA A 760 -16.08 -13.21 -7.66
N ARG A 761 -14.78 -12.94 -7.57
CA ARG A 761 -13.96 -12.38 -8.65
C ARG A 761 -12.64 -13.13 -8.75
N PHE A 762 -12.23 -13.46 -9.97
CA PHE A 762 -10.94 -14.06 -10.29
C PHE A 762 -10.29 -13.33 -11.47
N PHE A 763 -8.98 -13.11 -11.43
CA PHE A 763 -8.20 -12.66 -12.57
C PHE A 763 -6.73 -13.07 -12.45
N SER A 764 -6.04 -13.12 -13.56
CA SER A 764 -4.62 -13.46 -13.60
C SER A 764 -3.88 -12.73 -14.70
N ASP A 765 -2.61 -12.45 -14.44
CA ASP A 765 -1.70 -11.74 -15.32
C ASP A 765 -0.42 -12.55 -15.55
N ILE A 766 0.22 -12.35 -16.71
CA ILE A 766 1.56 -12.87 -17.01
C ILE A 766 2.47 -11.74 -17.49
N ALA A 767 3.72 -11.76 -17.05
CA ALA A 767 4.74 -10.83 -17.50
C ALA A 767 6.05 -11.57 -17.83
N ILE A 768 6.71 -11.12 -18.89
CA ILE A 768 8.02 -11.62 -19.33
C ILE A 768 8.98 -10.43 -19.34
N LYS A 769 10.14 -10.57 -18.71
CA LYS A 769 11.20 -9.56 -18.69
C LYS A 769 12.49 -10.14 -19.25
N LYS A 770 13.20 -9.30 -19.99
CA LYS A 770 14.56 -9.53 -20.48
C LYS A 770 15.47 -8.39 -20.07
N ASN A 771 16.53 -8.65 -19.31
CA ASN A 771 17.63 -7.73 -19.17
C ASN A 771 18.59 -7.95 -20.36
N ILE A 772 18.66 -6.96 -21.28
CA ILE A 772 19.56 -7.02 -22.42
C ILE A 772 21.00 -6.84 -21.94
N ASN A 773 21.19 -5.94 -21.00
CA ASN A 773 22.43 -5.70 -20.28
C ASN A 773 22.12 -5.02 -18.92
N LYS A 774 23.15 -4.60 -18.15
CA LYS A 774 22.98 -3.90 -16.86
C LYS A 774 22.24 -2.56 -16.96
N LYS A 775 22.10 -1.99 -18.17
CA LYS A 775 21.49 -0.66 -18.40
C LYS A 775 20.13 -0.74 -19.07
N ILE A 776 19.83 -1.77 -19.82
CA ILE A 776 18.60 -1.88 -20.65
C ILE A 776 17.77 -3.09 -20.21
N THR A 777 16.51 -2.83 -19.91
CA THR A 777 15.49 -3.84 -19.59
C THR A 777 14.28 -3.66 -20.50
N LEU A 778 13.77 -4.77 -21.05
CA LEU A 778 12.49 -4.86 -21.73
C LEU A 778 11.54 -5.75 -20.93
N SER A 779 10.27 -5.38 -20.84
CA SER A 779 9.24 -6.25 -20.27
C SER A 779 7.94 -6.16 -21.07
N LEU A 780 7.28 -7.30 -21.21
CA LEU A 780 5.98 -7.47 -21.85
C LEU A 780 4.99 -8.02 -20.80
N ARG A 781 3.86 -7.37 -20.62
CA ARG A 781 2.78 -7.82 -19.71
C ARG A 781 1.51 -8.09 -20.51
N TYR A 782 0.85 -9.19 -20.21
CA TYR A 782 -0.50 -9.52 -20.64
C TYR A 782 -1.39 -9.62 -19.39
N ALA A 783 -2.31 -8.67 -19.22
CA ALA A 783 -3.20 -8.58 -18.08
C ALA A 783 -4.53 -9.25 -18.36
N ASP A 784 -5.17 -9.80 -17.30
CA ASP A 784 -6.47 -10.49 -17.30
C ASP A 784 -6.59 -11.53 -18.40
N ILE A 785 -5.71 -12.53 -18.36
CA ILE A 785 -5.55 -13.56 -19.41
C ILE A 785 -6.87 -14.23 -19.75
N PHE A 786 -7.74 -14.47 -18.75
CA PHE A 786 -9.01 -15.21 -18.88
C PHE A 786 -10.23 -14.31 -19.04
N ARG A 787 -10.09 -12.97 -19.09
CA ARG A 787 -11.20 -12.00 -19.18
C ARG A 787 -12.24 -12.17 -18.07
N THR A 788 -11.81 -12.41 -16.87
CA THR A 788 -12.66 -12.69 -15.71
C THR A 788 -12.75 -11.56 -14.70
N ALA A 789 -12.07 -10.43 -14.94
CA ALA A 789 -12.01 -9.28 -14.04
C ALA A 789 -13.31 -8.43 -13.99
N GLY A 790 -14.48 -9.05 -14.09
CA GLY A 790 -15.77 -8.36 -13.96
C GLY A 790 -16.19 -8.14 -12.50
N HIS A 791 -17.03 -7.14 -12.27
CA HIS A 791 -17.63 -6.84 -10.97
C HIS A 791 -19.15 -6.98 -11.03
N ASN A 792 -19.68 -7.96 -10.31
CA ASN A 792 -21.12 -8.15 -10.19
C ASN A 792 -21.53 -7.88 -8.74
N SER A 793 -22.59 -7.11 -8.55
CA SER A 793 -23.14 -6.84 -7.23
C SER A 793 -24.66 -6.86 -7.26
N THR A 794 -25.26 -7.25 -6.14
CA THR A 794 -26.69 -7.18 -5.89
C THR A 794 -26.91 -6.26 -4.70
N THR A 795 -27.77 -5.26 -4.85
CA THR A 795 -28.22 -4.40 -3.74
C THR A 795 -29.63 -4.81 -3.39
N ILE A 796 -29.90 -5.03 -2.10
CA ILE A 796 -31.20 -5.41 -1.57
C ILE A 796 -31.56 -4.46 -0.44
N THR A 797 -32.60 -3.68 -0.62
CA THR A 797 -33.18 -2.79 0.39
C THR A 797 -34.59 -3.25 0.76
N ASP A 798 -35.24 -2.52 1.63
CA ASP A 798 -36.64 -2.77 1.93
C ASP A 798 -37.55 -2.41 0.73
N ASP A 799 -37.08 -1.55 -0.17
CA ASP A 799 -37.88 -0.97 -1.24
C ASP A 799 -37.60 -1.57 -2.63
N TYR A 800 -36.37 -2.07 -2.85
CA TYR A 800 -35.95 -2.57 -4.17
C TYR A 800 -34.85 -3.62 -4.12
N ILE A 801 -34.70 -4.36 -5.20
CA ILE A 801 -33.53 -5.18 -5.53
C ILE A 801 -32.86 -4.65 -6.80
N SER A 802 -31.53 -4.52 -6.80
CA SER A 802 -30.77 -4.07 -7.97
C SER A 802 -29.60 -5.01 -8.28
N PHE A 803 -29.46 -5.38 -9.53
CA PHE A 803 -28.38 -6.20 -10.06
C PHE A 803 -27.47 -5.34 -10.93
N ARG A 804 -26.18 -5.28 -10.61
CA ARG A 804 -25.17 -4.58 -11.40
C ARG A 804 -24.13 -5.57 -11.93
N ARG A 805 -23.85 -5.50 -13.23
CA ARG A 805 -22.80 -6.27 -13.88
C ARG A 805 -21.83 -5.33 -14.59
N GLY A 806 -20.67 -5.11 -13.99
CA GLY A 806 -19.58 -4.28 -14.55
C GLY A 806 -18.56 -5.12 -15.31
N ARG A 807 -18.13 -4.64 -16.49
CA ARG A 807 -17.09 -5.26 -17.32
C ARG A 807 -16.09 -4.21 -17.78
N PRO A 808 -14.98 -4.01 -17.06
CA PRO A 808 -13.91 -3.15 -17.51
C PRO A 808 -13.16 -3.80 -18.69
N TYR A 809 -12.65 -3.01 -19.62
CA TYR A 809 -11.74 -3.48 -20.67
C TYR A 809 -10.32 -3.63 -20.09
N ARG A 810 -10.16 -4.60 -19.17
CA ARG A 810 -8.91 -4.82 -18.42
C ARG A 810 -7.90 -5.64 -19.20
N GLN A 811 -8.35 -6.57 -20.07
CA GLN A 811 -7.47 -7.40 -20.88
C GLN A 811 -6.61 -6.52 -21.80
N SER A 812 -5.29 -6.48 -21.54
CA SER A 812 -4.39 -5.53 -22.19
C SER A 812 -2.98 -6.09 -22.38
N LEU A 813 -2.32 -5.66 -23.45
CA LEU A 813 -0.91 -5.95 -23.73
C LEU A 813 -0.11 -4.64 -23.54
N THR A 814 0.97 -4.72 -22.77
CA THR A 814 1.80 -3.56 -22.45
C THR A 814 3.28 -3.90 -22.58
N LEU A 815 4.01 -3.09 -23.33
CA LEU A 815 5.47 -3.16 -23.50
C LEU A 815 6.12 -2.03 -22.71
N ASN A 816 7.13 -2.35 -21.90
CA ASN A 816 7.92 -1.39 -21.16
C ASN A 816 9.40 -1.48 -21.58
N PHE A 817 10.00 -0.31 -21.79
CA PHE A 817 11.44 -0.12 -22.01
C PHE A 817 12.01 0.71 -20.87
N SER A 818 13.09 0.24 -20.25
CA SER A 818 13.82 0.96 -19.20
C SER A 818 15.29 1.07 -19.55
N TYR A 819 15.84 2.28 -19.50
CA TYR A 819 17.26 2.56 -19.68
C TYR A 819 17.81 3.29 -18.45
N ARG A 820 18.93 2.80 -17.91
CA ARG A 820 19.64 3.41 -16.76
C ARG A 820 21.05 3.78 -17.20
N PHE A 821 21.51 4.96 -16.79
CA PHE A 821 22.88 5.42 -17.04
C PHE A 821 23.52 6.01 -15.79
N GLY A 822 24.87 6.06 -15.81
CA GLY A 822 25.70 6.51 -14.70
C GLY A 822 26.19 5.34 -13.84
N ASP A 823 27.47 5.41 -13.49
CA ASP A 823 28.18 4.43 -12.65
C ASP A 823 28.32 4.97 -11.22
N GLY A 824 27.29 5.61 -10.70
CA GLY A 824 27.34 6.24 -9.37
C GLY A 824 27.76 5.25 -8.30
N LYS A 825 28.96 5.45 -7.72
CA LYS A 825 29.45 4.65 -6.58
C LYS A 825 28.58 4.98 -5.36
N PRO A 826 28.11 3.97 -4.59
CA PRO A 826 27.35 4.23 -3.37
C PRO A 826 28.16 5.17 -2.43
N MET A 827 27.51 6.15 -1.84
CA MET A 827 28.12 6.99 -0.83
C MET A 827 28.36 6.14 0.42
N LYS A 828 29.59 6.01 0.91
CA LYS A 828 29.95 5.22 2.11
C LYS A 828 29.20 5.68 3.38
N LYS A 829 28.70 6.89 3.46
CA LYS A 829 27.73 7.44 4.43
C LYS A 829 27.09 8.66 3.78
N ALA A 830 25.93 8.51 3.17
CA ALA A 830 25.01 9.64 3.07
C ALA A 830 24.32 9.77 4.45
N PRO A 831 24.13 10.99 4.97
CA PRO A 831 23.18 11.15 6.08
C PRO A 831 21.90 10.47 5.63
N LYS A 832 21.37 9.57 6.45
CA LYS A 832 20.16 8.83 6.11
C LYS A 832 19.10 9.88 5.80
N LYS A 833 18.61 9.94 4.57
CA LYS A 833 17.37 10.62 4.26
C LYS A 833 16.26 9.78 4.90
N HIS A 834 16.02 10.03 6.19
CA HIS A 834 14.95 9.37 6.89
C HIS A 834 13.63 10.07 6.57
N LEU A 835 13.06 9.67 5.45
CA LEU A 835 11.61 9.63 5.32
C LEU A 835 11.04 8.34 5.97
N ASP A 836 11.91 7.62 6.69
CA ASP A 836 11.57 6.35 7.31
C ASP A 836 11.34 6.58 8.80
N ASN A 837 10.12 6.93 9.13
CA ASN A 837 9.66 7.14 10.50
C ASN A 837 9.28 5.83 11.22
N GLY A 838 10.04 4.75 10.99
CA GLY A 838 9.89 3.50 11.72
C GLY A 838 11.01 3.32 12.73
N ALA A 839 10.67 3.31 14.01
CA ALA A 839 11.53 2.79 15.05
C ALA A 839 11.67 1.27 14.85
N GLY A 840 12.55 0.86 13.94
CA GLY A 840 13.01 -0.51 13.82
C GLY A 840 14.42 -0.55 14.32
N GLY A 841 14.64 -0.99 15.55
CA GLY A 841 15.95 -1.42 15.98
C GLY A 841 16.44 -2.47 14.99
N GLU A 842 17.50 -2.20 14.24
CA GLU A 842 18.31 -3.25 13.66
C GLU A 842 18.72 -4.15 14.84
N ALA A 843 18.25 -5.40 14.81
CA ALA A 843 18.90 -6.43 15.62
C ALA A 843 20.35 -6.46 15.14
N GLY A 844 21.25 -5.88 15.95
CA GLY A 844 22.64 -5.76 15.65
C GLY A 844 23.25 -7.14 15.46
N GLY A 845 23.64 -7.45 14.24
CA GLY A 845 24.85 -8.19 14.02
C GLY A 845 25.99 -7.28 14.45
N GLY A 846 26.57 -7.49 15.62
CA GLY A 846 27.68 -6.76 16.09
C GLY A 846 28.85 -6.95 15.14
N GLU A 847 29.30 -5.87 14.53
CA GLU A 847 30.68 -5.66 14.15
C GLU A 847 31.15 -4.40 14.85
N SER A 848 31.90 -4.64 15.92
CA SER A 848 32.77 -3.64 16.52
C SER A 848 33.82 -3.22 15.49
N GLU A 849 33.72 -2.03 14.95
CA GLU A 849 34.90 -1.34 14.39
C GLU A 849 35.32 -0.22 15.35
N GLU A 850 36.57 -0.34 15.85
CA GLU A 850 37.40 0.80 16.28
C GLU A 850 37.63 1.76 15.10
#